data_e93fab42bf2205ee1132646d41f47f6f
#
_entry.id   e93fab42bf2205ee1132646d41f47f6f
#
_cell.length_a   1.000
_cell.length_b   1.000
_cell.length_c   1.000
_cell.angle_alpha   90.00
_cell.angle_beta   90.00
_cell.angle_gamma   90.00
#
_symmetry.space_group_name_H-M   'P 1'
#
loop_
_entity.id
_entity.type
_entity.pdbx_description
1 polymer ?
#
loop_
_entity_poly.entity_id
_entity_poly.type
_entity_poly.pdbx_seq_one_letter_code
_entity_poly.pdbx_strand_id
1 'polypeptide(L)'
;MNKKNLSERDICSKYISPALQQAGWDMMKQVREEKTFTDGRIIVQGKLHTRGKSKRADYILYYKPNIPIAIIEAKDNKHAIGDGMQQALNYADILQIPFVFSSNGDGFIFHDKTGQSTPMERELTLKEFPTPDTLWEKYLKYKGITDEAPRKLVAQDYYAEDTEKSPRYYQQNAINRTMEALAKGQNRILLVMATGTGKTYTAFHLVWRLWKAKVKQRILFLADRNALLTQTKNGDFAPFGNDIMHIIKNRKIDKAYQIYFALYQGLSGNEDTKNVYKEFSPDFFDLIIIDECHRGSAAEASAWREILNYFSGATQIGLTATPKETKDISNISYFGDPIYTYSLHQGISDGFLAPYKVVRVDTSIDSGWRPTAGLKDKYGHEIEDRIYNLKDYDRSLVIDGRTQLVAKRVTNYLKATDRFAKTIVFCVDIDHANRMRQALINENAEMVLKHKHFVVKITGDDELGKQELDNFTDVEEQCPVIATTSKMLTTGIDTKMVKLIVLDANIGSMTEFKQIIGRGTRLREADGKVYFTIMDFRKATNHFADEDFDGPPVQVYEPKEGESVVPPEVYQSENEAGEVENMTENAPEAATGTALPPDVGIEGDDEPAKPKKYYVNNVEVTIAHERTQYYGANGQLITESLKDYTKKNLTKGYASVDAFRSRWNDAEKKAELIKELAEQGVLLEALREEVGKDLDGFDLLCHVAYDRPPLTRKERANNVRKRDYFGKYEATARKVLESLLEKYEAEGITAIEQGSVLRVQPLNNLGSVMELVEAFGEPEDFDRAMIELKKEIYRTA
;
A
#
# COMPACT_ATOMS: atom_id res chain seq x y z
N MET A 1 -35.70 -29.86 9.93
CA MET A 1 -35.06 -28.61 10.42
C MET A 1 -35.59 -27.45 9.58
N ASN A 2 -36.08 -26.39 10.18
CA ASN A 2 -36.52 -25.22 9.40
C ASN A 2 -35.29 -24.48 8.87
N LYS A 3 -35.14 -24.39 7.54
CA LYS A 3 -34.00 -23.72 6.89
C LYS A 3 -33.79 -22.29 7.37
N LYS A 4 -34.87 -21.58 7.74
CA LYS A 4 -34.82 -20.21 8.24
C LYS A 4 -34.04 -20.02 9.55
N ASN A 5 -33.79 -21.12 10.29
CA ASN A 5 -33.00 -21.08 11.52
C ASN A 5 -31.52 -21.45 11.30
N LEU A 6 -31.12 -21.68 10.08
CA LEU A 6 -29.75 -22.01 9.70
C LEU A 6 -28.94 -20.74 9.49
N SER A 7 -27.68 -20.76 9.91
CA SER A 7 -26.74 -19.72 9.59
C SER A 7 -26.33 -19.77 8.10
N GLU A 8 -25.79 -18.70 7.57
CA GLU A 8 -25.23 -18.66 6.21
C GLU A 8 -24.21 -19.79 6.00
N ARG A 9 -23.36 -20.08 6.98
CA ARG A 9 -22.42 -21.19 6.96
C ARG A 9 -23.10 -22.55 6.89
N ASP A 10 -24.23 -22.73 7.58
CA ASP A 10 -25.04 -23.95 7.45
C ASP A 10 -25.65 -24.11 6.05
N ILE A 11 -26.10 -23.01 5.44
CA ILE A 11 -26.57 -22.98 4.06
C ILE A 11 -25.46 -23.40 3.11
N CYS A 12 -24.27 -22.84 3.26
CA CYS A 12 -23.09 -23.21 2.48
C CYS A 12 -22.82 -24.72 2.57
N SER A 13 -22.63 -25.23 3.77
CA SER A 13 -22.20 -26.62 3.98
C SER A 13 -23.27 -27.68 3.70
N LYS A 14 -24.55 -27.37 3.93
CA LYS A 14 -25.65 -28.35 3.81
C LYS A 14 -26.37 -28.34 2.46
N TYR A 15 -26.27 -27.22 1.71
CA TYR A 15 -27.03 -27.05 0.47
C TYR A 15 -26.16 -26.69 -0.72
N ILE A 16 -25.28 -25.65 -0.58
CA ILE A 16 -24.46 -25.17 -1.70
C ILE A 16 -23.32 -26.14 -2.01
N SER A 17 -22.48 -26.51 -1.04
CA SER A 17 -21.35 -27.44 -1.27
C SER A 17 -21.82 -28.81 -1.81
N PRO A 18 -22.93 -29.44 -1.29
CA PRO A 18 -23.46 -30.66 -1.90
C PRO A 18 -23.97 -30.48 -3.33
N ALA A 19 -24.57 -29.32 -3.66
CA ALA A 19 -25.00 -29.03 -5.02
C ALA A 19 -23.82 -28.93 -6.01
N LEU A 20 -22.74 -28.26 -5.57
CA LEU A 20 -21.49 -28.19 -6.34
C LEU A 20 -20.88 -29.55 -6.57
N GLN A 21 -20.81 -30.38 -5.52
CA GLN A 21 -20.30 -31.74 -5.61
C GLN A 21 -21.17 -32.61 -6.56
N GLN A 22 -22.49 -32.47 -6.47
CA GLN A 22 -23.42 -33.21 -7.36
C GLN A 22 -23.24 -32.75 -8.83
N ALA A 23 -22.92 -31.49 -9.07
CA ALA A 23 -22.62 -30.94 -10.38
C ALA A 23 -21.22 -31.33 -10.90
N GLY A 24 -20.43 -32.11 -10.15
CA GLY A 24 -19.13 -32.61 -10.57
C GLY A 24 -17.94 -31.71 -10.28
N TRP A 25 -18.09 -30.69 -9.41
CA TRP A 25 -16.99 -29.87 -8.96
C TRP A 25 -16.10 -30.63 -7.97
N ASP A 26 -14.79 -30.64 -8.20
CA ASP A 26 -13.80 -31.15 -7.25
C ASP A 26 -13.62 -30.14 -6.09
N MET A 27 -14.19 -30.48 -4.93
CA MET A 27 -14.20 -29.62 -3.76
C MET A 27 -12.79 -29.27 -3.24
N MET A 28 -11.81 -30.15 -3.48
CA MET A 28 -10.44 -29.94 -3.03
C MET A 28 -9.62 -29.06 -3.98
N LYS A 29 -9.84 -29.19 -5.29
CA LYS A 29 -9.02 -28.55 -6.32
C LYS A 29 -9.68 -27.32 -6.94
N GLN A 30 -10.98 -27.38 -7.14
CA GLN A 30 -11.73 -26.40 -7.92
C GLN A 30 -12.56 -25.44 -7.09
N VAL A 31 -12.83 -25.74 -5.82
CA VAL A 31 -13.64 -24.90 -4.94
C VAL A 31 -12.79 -24.30 -3.84
N ARG A 32 -12.96 -23.01 -3.62
CA ARG A 32 -12.40 -22.32 -2.45
C ARG A 32 -13.53 -21.63 -1.72
N GLU A 33 -13.75 -22.06 -0.50
CA GLU A 33 -14.73 -21.50 0.42
C GLU A 33 -14.10 -20.36 1.23
N GLU A 34 -14.90 -19.34 1.55
CA GLU A 34 -14.50 -18.20 2.37
C GLU A 34 -13.16 -17.56 1.93
N LYS A 35 -12.95 -17.46 0.62
CA LYS A 35 -11.67 -16.98 0.07
C LYS A 35 -11.54 -15.48 0.17
N THR A 36 -10.66 -15.02 1.07
CA THR A 36 -10.20 -13.62 1.12
C THR A 36 -9.27 -13.37 -0.06
N PHE A 37 -9.50 -12.30 -0.82
CA PHE A 37 -8.71 -11.93 -1.98
C PHE A 37 -8.10 -10.53 -1.91
N THR A 38 -8.54 -9.66 -0.97
CA THR A 38 -7.85 -8.43 -0.59
C THR A 38 -7.51 -8.46 0.88
N ASP A 39 -6.46 -7.74 1.29
CA ASP A 39 -6.07 -7.67 2.69
C ASP A 39 -6.79 -6.56 3.46
N GLY A 40 -7.61 -5.75 2.77
CA GLY A 40 -8.20 -4.53 3.30
C GLY A 40 -7.19 -3.38 3.38
N ARG A 41 -7.65 -2.18 3.02
CA ARG A 41 -6.81 -0.97 3.02
C ARG A 41 -6.23 -0.70 4.41
N ILE A 42 -4.99 -0.25 4.47
CA ILE A 42 -4.44 0.33 5.70
C ILE A 42 -5.07 1.70 5.91
N ILE A 43 -5.79 1.83 7.01
CA ILE A 43 -6.40 3.08 7.48
C ILE A 43 -5.45 3.66 8.52
N VAL A 44 -4.86 4.81 8.21
CA VAL A 44 -3.90 5.48 9.10
C VAL A 44 -4.67 6.43 10.01
N GLN A 45 -4.50 6.26 11.30
CA GLN A 45 -5.18 7.01 12.34
C GLN A 45 -4.13 7.62 13.29
N GLY A 46 -3.53 8.72 12.88
CA GLY A 46 -2.41 9.32 13.58
C GLY A 46 -1.16 8.45 13.54
N LYS A 47 -0.72 7.99 14.72
CA LYS A 47 0.36 6.97 14.84
C LYS A 47 -0.16 5.55 14.81
N LEU A 48 -1.46 5.36 15.02
CA LEU A 48 -2.13 4.07 14.95
C LEU A 48 -2.52 3.74 13.51
N HIS A 49 -2.75 2.48 13.25
CA HIS A 49 -3.29 2.01 12.00
C HIS A 49 -4.26 0.84 12.27
N THR A 50 -5.21 0.69 11.38
CA THR A 50 -6.10 -0.47 11.35
C THR A 50 -6.25 -0.94 9.91
N ARG A 51 -6.70 -2.16 9.72
CA ARG A 51 -7.09 -2.62 8.40
C ARG A 51 -8.59 -2.40 8.21
N GLY A 52 -8.97 -1.87 7.07
CA GLY A 52 -10.35 -1.86 6.61
C GLY A 52 -10.83 -3.26 6.28
N LYS A 53 -12.08 -3.37 5.88
CA LYS A 53 -12.69 -4.67 5.54
C LYS A 53 -11.96 -5.32 4.37
N SER A 54 -11.45 -6.52 4.59
CA SER A 54 -10.98 -7.38 3.51
C SER A 54 -12.17 -7.89 2.69
N LYS A 55 -11.99 -8.01 1.39
CA LYS A 55 -13.01 -8.61 0.52
C LYS A 55 -12.84 -10.13 0.54
N ARG A 56 -13.93 -10.81 0.91
CA ARG A 56 -14.00 -12.27 1.02
C ARG A 56 -15.24 -12.75 0.28
N ALA A 57 -15.05 -13.68 -0.62
CA ALA A 57 -16.15 -14.36 -1.32
C ALA A 57 -16.47 -15.68 -0.62
N ASP A 58 -17.75 -16.02 -0.53
CA ASP A 58 -18.17 -17.29 0.08
C ASP A 58 -17.65 -18.47 -0.71
N TYR A 59 -17.75 -18.42 -2.06
CA TYR A 59 -17.14 -19.41 -2.95
C TYR A 59 -16.52 -18.76 -4.17
N ILE A 60 -15.28 -19.17 -4.50
CA ILE A 60 -14.67 -18.94 -5.81
C ILE A 60 -14.45 -20.31 -6.45
N LEU A 61 -14.99 -20.48 -7.65
CA LEU A 61 -14.87 -21.71 -8.40
C LEU A 61 -13.83 -21.55 -9.51
N TYR A 62 -12.91 -22.49 -9.56
CA TYR A 62 -11.79 -22.50 -10.48
C TYR A 62 -11.94 -23.63 -11.48
N TYR A 63 -11.73 -23.35 -12.77
CA TYR A 63 -11.60 -24.46 -13.74
C TYR A 63 -10.36 -25.30 -13.44
N LYS A 64 -9.25 -24.61 -13.24
CA LYS A 64 -7.99 -25.13 -12.70
C LYS A 64 -7.43 -24.16 -11.65
N PRO A 65 -6.51 -24.57 -10.78
CA PRO A 65 -5.89 -23.66 -9.81
C PRO A 65 -5.42 -22.34 -10.43
N ASN A 66 -5.80 -21.21 -9.84
CA ASN A 66 -5.55 -19.85 -10.31
C ASN A 66 -6.22 -19.44 -11.64
N ILE A 67 -7.19 -20.22 -12.13
CA ILE A 67 -8.06 -19.88 -13.27
C ILE A 67 -9.50 -19.80 -12.76
N PRO A 68 -9.89 -18.68 -12.11
CA PRO A 68 -11.23 -18.51 -11.57
C PRO A 68 -12.24 -18.35 -12.69
N ILE A 69 -13.41 -18.99 -12.54
CA ILE A 69 -14.43 -18.99 -13.59
C ILE A 69 -15.81 -18.59 -13.07
N ALA A 70 -16.12 -18.88 -11.82
CA ALA A 70 -17.39 -18.51 -11.21
C ALA A 70 -17.23 -18.07 -9.75
N ILE A 71 -18.17 -17.28 -9.28
CA ILE A 71 -18.27 -16.83 -7.89
C ILE A 71 -19.68 -17.07 -7.37
N ILE A 72 -19.80 -17.46 -6.11
CA ILE A 72 -21.10 -17.63 -5.44
C ILE A 72 -21.06 -16.83 -4.15
N GLU A 73 -22.07 -16.01 -3.94
CA GLU A 73 -22.35 -15.34 -2.68
C GLU A 73 -23.56 -16.00 -2.01
N ALA A 74 -23.39 -16.40 -0.78
CA ALA A 74 -24.41 -17.04 0.01
C ALA A 74 -25.12 -16.03 0.92
N LYS A 75 -26.36 -16.32 1.25
CA LYS A 75 -27.14 -15.64 2.29
C LYS A 75 -27.87 -16.68 3.12
N ASP A 76 -28.23 -16.34 4.36
CA ASP A 76 -29.11 -17.20 5.15
C ASP A 76 -30.51 -17.28 4.53
N ASN A 77 -31.30 -18.30 4.88
CA ASN A 77 -32.61 -18.54 4.26
C ASN A 77 -33.73 -17.57 4.74
N LYS A 78 -33.37 -16.50 5.44
CA LYS A 78 -34.27 -15.35 5.70
C LYS A 78 -34.25 -14.34 4.57
N HIS A 79 -33.22 -14.38 3.76
CA HIS A 79 -33.02 -13.54 2.59
C HIS A 79 -33.56 -14.18 1.33
N ALA A 80 -33.88 -13.36 0.32
CA ALA A 80 -34.22 -13.88 -1.00
C ALA A 80 -32.97 -14.49 -1.69
N ILE A 81 -33.20 -15.39 -2.66
CA ILE A 81 -32.09 -16.09 -3.37
C ILE A 81 -31.13 -15.09 -4.03
N GLY A 82 -31.63 -13.93 -4.49
CA GLY A 82 -30.85 -12.90 -5.19
C GLY A 82 -30.18 -11.85 -4.31
N ASP A 83 -30.41 -11.82 -3.00
CA ASP A 83 -29.93 -10.75 -2.13
C ASP A 83 -28.39 -10.62 -2.08
N GLY A 84 -27.64 -11.69 -2.39
CA GLY A 84 -26.19 -11.68 -2.51
C GLY A 84 -25.67 -11.23 -3.88
N MET A 85 -26.51 -11.07 -4.90
CA MET A 85 -26.09 -10.89 -6.29
C MET A 85 -25.25 -9.61 -6.50
N GLN A 86 -25.65 -8.47 -5.90
CA GLN A 86 -24.92 -7.22 -6.08
C GLN A 86 -23.48 -7.30 -5.52
N GLN A 87 -23.32 -7.93 -4.38
CA GLN A 87 -22.01 -8.18 -3.77
C GLN A 87 -21.18 -9.13 -4.65
N ALA A 88 -21.80 -10.22 -5.13
CA ALA A 88 -21.13 -11.17 -6.01
C ALA A 88 -20.70 -10.52 -7.33
N LEU A 89 -21.50 -9.64 -7.92
CA LEU A 89 -21.15 -8.90 -9.14
C LEU A 89 -19.95 -7.97 -8.92
N ASN A 90 -19.93 -7.21 -7.82
CA ASN A 90 -18.80 -6.35 -7.48
C ASN A 90 -17.50 -7.15 -7.31
N TYR A 91 -17.57 -8.32 -6.68
CA TYR A 91 -16.40 -9.20 -6.53
C TYR A 91 -15.99 -9.83 -7.87
N ALA A 92 -16.96 -10.21 -8.70
CA ALA A 92 -16.72 -10.74 -10.02
C ALA A 92 -16.03 -9.72 -10.95
N ASP A 93 -16.31 -8.42 -10.79
CA ASP A 93 -15.64 -7.36 -11.54
C ASP A 93 -14.16 -7.24 -11.14
N ILE A 94 -13.87 -7.25 -9.84
CA ILE A 94 -12.50 -7.20 -9.32
C ILE A 94 -11.70 -8.44 -9.77
N LEU A 95 -12.28 -9.62 -9.60
CA LEU A 95 -11.66 -10.91 -9.93
C LEU A 95 -11.72 -11.24 -11.42
N GLN A 96 -12.46 -10.45 -12.22
CA GLN A 96 -12.71 -10.64 -13.65
C GLN A 96 -13.34 -12.00 -13.97
N ILE A 97 -14.27 -12.41 -13.12
CA ILE A 97 -15.01 -13.66 -13.24
C ILE A 97 -16.29 -13.43 -14.04
N PRO A 98 -16.57 -14.28 -15.07
CA PRO A 98 -17.73 -14.09 -15.95
C PRO A 98 -19.04 -14.66 -15.42
N PHE A 99 -19.02 -15.65 -14.54
CA PHE A 99 -20.22 -16.34 -14.08
C PHE A 99 -20.47 -16.08 -12.60
N VAL A 100 -21.62 -15.52 -12.28
CA VAL A 100 -21.95 -15.03 -10.95
C VAL A 100 -23.19 -15.72 -10.43
N PHE A 101 -23.14 -16.14 -9.18
CA PHE A 101 -24.25 -16.83 -8.52
C PHE A 101 -24.53 -16.20 -7.16
N SER A 102 -25.83 -16.16 -6.81
CA SER A 102 -26.28 -15.91 -5.45
C SER A 102 -27.15 -17.06 -4.99
N SER A 103 -27.12 -17.43 -3.71
CA SER A 103 -27.90 -18.54 -3.15
C SER A 103 -28.26 -18.30 -1.70
N ASN A 104 -29.48 -18.73 -1.30
CA ASN A 104 -29.91 -18.85 0.09
C ASN A 104 -30.16 -20.32 0.50
N GLY A 105 -29.72 -21.28 -0.31
CA GLY A 105 -29.93 -22.71 -0.10
C GLY A 105 -31.24 -23.29 -0.66
N ASP A 106 -32.12 -22.49 -1.25
CA ASP A 106 -33.31 -22.99 -1.96
C ASP A 106 -33.02 -23.23 -3.44
N GLY A 107 -32.13 -22.45 -4.03
CA GLY A 107 -31.67 -22.52 -5.40
C GLY A 107 -30.53 -21.54 -5.62
N PHE A 108 -30.28 -21.19 -6.88
CA PHE A 108 -29.33 -20.19 -7.28
C PHE A 108 -29.96 -19.17 -8.22
N ILE A 109 -29.61 -17.91 -8.08
CA ILE A 109 -29.75 -16.98 -9.19
C ILE A 109 -28.40 -17.00 -9.94
N PHE A 110 -28.45 -17.29 -11.22
CA PHE A 110 -27.29 -17.32 -12.11
C PHE A 110 -27.29 -16.09 -13.00
N HIS A 111 -26.23 -15.29 -12.95
CA HIS A 111 -25.98 -14.14 -13.80
C HIS A 111 -24.81 -14.42 -14.74
N ASP A 112 -25.04 -14.33 -16.03
CA ASP A 112 -24.07 -14.59 -17.10
C ASP A 112 -23.55 -13.26 -17.70
N LYS A 113 -22.41 -12.78 -17.19
CA LYS A 113 -21.77 -11.55 -17.69
C LYS A 113 -21.23 -11.66 -19.11
N THR A 114 -21.21 -12.87 -19.71
CA THR A 114 -20.75 -13.07 -21.11
C THR A 114 -21.78 -12.67 -22.14
N GLY A 115 -23.03 -12.47 -21.74
CA GLY A 115 -24.16 -12.18 -22.65
C GLY A 115 -24.59 -13.36 -23.53
N GLN A 116 -24.09 -14.58 -23.26
CA GLN A 116 -24.44 -15.77 -24.05
C GLN A 116 -25.73 -16.43 -23.59
N SER A 117 -26.21 -16.10 -22.40
CA SER A 117 -27.46 -16.63 -21.86
C SER A 117 -28.63 -15.68 -22.11
N THR A 118 -29.78 -16.19 -22.49
CA THR A 118 -31.03 -15.45 -22.59
C THR A 118 -32.12 -16.18 -21.81
N PRO A 119 -32.66 -15.63 -20.72
CA PRO A 119 -32.27 -14.34 -20.10
C PRO A 119 -30.86 -14.35 -19.51
N MET A 120 -30.23 -13.18 -19.36
CA MET A 120 -28.88 -13.00 -18.78
C MET A 120 -28.85 -13.49 -17.32
N GLU A 121 -29.95 -13.29 -16.61
CA GLU A 121 -30.12 -13.72 -15.22
C GLU A 121 -31.32 -14.67 -15.11
N ARG A 122 -31.11 -15.77 -14.40
CA ARG A 122 -32.18 -16.81 -14.24
C ARG A 122 -31.99 -17.58 -12.93
N GLU A 123 -33.11 -18.07 -12.42
CA GLU A 123 -33.12 -18.99 -11.31
C GLU A 123 -32.78 -20.43 -11.77
N LEU A 124 -32.01 -21.12 -10.94
CA LEU A 124 -31.65 -22.52 -11.07
C LEU A 124 -32.00 -23.26 -9.77
N THR A 125 -32.48 -24.47 -9.90
CA THR A 125 -32.58 -25.36 -8.73
C THR A 125 -31.18 -25.81 -8.29
N LEU A 126 -31.05 -26.32 -7.07
CA LEU A 126 -29.78 -26.87 -6.56
C LEU A 126 -29.20 -27.98 -7.46
N LYS A 127 -30.05 -28.71 -8.19
CA LYS A 127 -29.65 -29.82 -9.09
C LYS A 127 -29.22 -29.36 -10.49
N GLU A 128 -29.54 -28.13 -10.85
CA GLU A 128 -29.25 -27.55 -12.17
C GLU A 128 -27.96 -26.72 -12.18
N PHE A 129 -27.20 -26.77 -11.10
CA PHE A 129 -25.92 -26.06 -11.06
C PHE A 129 -25.00 -26.56 -12.20
N PRO A 130 -24.41 -25.67 -13.00
CA PRO A 130 -23.61 -26.07 -14.16
C PRO A 130 -22.31 -26.78 -13.76
N THR A 131 -21.91 -27.76 -14.60
CA THR A 131 -20.64 -28.45 -14.43
C THR A 131 -19.44 -27.53 -14.73
N PRO A 132 -18.22 -27.85 -14.23
CA PRO A 132 -17.00 -27.10 -14.57
C PRO A 132 -16.81 -26.96 -16.09
N ASP A 133 -17.00 -28.05 -16.83
CA ASP A 133 -16.81 -28.05 -18.29
C ASP A 133 -17.86 -27.21 -19.01
N THR A 134 -19.10 -27.18 -18.52
CA THR A 134 -20.17 -26.35 -19.10
C THR A 134 -19.80 -24.85 -18.98
N LEU A 135 -19.33 -24.44 -17.84
CA LEU A 135 -18.90 -23.03 -17.64
C LEU A 135 -17.61 -22.72 -18.42
N TRP A 136 -16.69 -23.70 -18.49
CA TRP A 136 -15.45 -23.51 -19.23
C TRP A 136 -15.69 -23.37 -20.75
N GLU A 137 -16.55 -24.18 -21.32
CA GLU A 137 -16.95 -24.07 -22.74
C GLU A 137 -17.61 -22.71 -23.02
N LYS A 138 -18.51 -22.26 -22.17
CA LYS A 138 -19.09 -20.91 -22.28
C LYS A 138 -18.00 -19.81 -22.20
N TYR A 139 -17.08 -19.95 -21.27
CA TYR A 139 -15.96 -19.02 -21.13
C TYR A 139 -15.11 -18.95 -22.39
N LEU A 140 -14.68 -20.12 -22.92
CA LEU A 140 -13.87 -20.18 -24.12
C LEU A 140 -14.58 -19.57 -25.34
N LYS A 141 -15.89 -19.87 -25.48
CA LYS A 141 -16.72 -19.28 -26.52
C LYS A 141 -16.82 -17.76 -26.37
N TYR A 142 -17.02 -17.26 -25.17
CA TYR A 142 -17.04 -15.82 -24.88
C TYR A 142 -15.71 -15.15 -25.26
N LYS A 143 -14.62 -15.81 -24.95
CA LYS A 143 -13.27 -15.30 -25.27
C LYS A 143 -12.90 -15.49 -26.75
N GLY A 144 -13.71 -16.18 -27.55
CA GLY A 144 -13.43 -16.48 -28.96
C GLY A 144 -12.25 -17.45 -29.13
N ILE A 145 -12.07 -18.37 -28.18
CA ILE A 145 -10.99 -19.37 -28.19
C ILE A 145 -11.64 -20.72 -28.59
N THR A 146 -11.55 -21.07 -29.86
CA THR A 146 -12.23 -22.24 -30.43
C THR A 146 -11.31 -23.42 -30.65
N ASP A 147 -10.07 -23.18 -31.06
CA ASP A 147 -9.13 -24.20 -31.49
C ASP A 147 -8.46 -24.90 -30.28
N GLU A 148 -8.10 -26.16 -30.47
CA GLU A 148 -7.58 -27.03 -29.43
C GLU A 148 -6.26 -26.52 -28.82
N ALA A 149 -5.32 -26.03 -29.63
CA ALA A 149 -4.03 -25.54 -29.15
C ALA A 149 -4.18 -24.27 -28.31
N PRO A 150 -4.93 -23.22 -28.71
CA PRO A 150 -5.29 -22.08 -27.85
C PRO A 150 -6.02 -22.49 -26.57
N ARG A 151 -6.96 -23.44 -26.61
CA ARG A 151 -7.67 -23.97 -25.43
C ARG A 151 -6.69 -24.58 -24.41
N LYS A 152 -5.78 -25.42 -24.87
CA LYS A 152 -4.74 -26.02 -24.03
C LYS A 152 -3.83 -24.96 -23.42
N LEU A 153 -3.49 -23.93 -24.19
CA LEU A 153 -2.64 -22.84 -23.76
C LEU A 153 -3.27 -22.06 -22.59
N VAL A 154 -4.52 -21.65 -22.71
CA VAL A 154 -5.18 -20.89 -21.61
C VAL A 154 -5.48 -21.76 -20.40
N ALA A 155 -5.61 -23.07 -20.57
CA ALA A 155 -5.79 -24.04 -19.48
C ALA A 155 -4.47 -24.59 -18.93
N GLN A 156 -3.29 -24.10 -19.39
CA GLN A 156 -1.99 -24.54 -18.86
C GLN A 156 -1.84 -24.20 -17.39
N ASP A 157 -1.39 -25.19 -16.60
CA ASP A 157 -1.24 -25.04 -15.15
C ASP A 157 -0.16 -24.00 -14.78
N TYR A 158 -0.41 -23.32 -13.68
CA TYR A 158 0.57 -22.48 -13.02
C TYR A 158 1.70 -23.32 -12.41
N TYR A 159 2.82 -22.66 -12.11
CA TYR A 159 3.81 -23.25 -11.21
C TYR A 159 3.18 -23.44 -9.83
N ALA A 160 3.26 -24.64 -9.29
CA ALA A 160 2.84 -24.97 -7.95
C ALA A 160 4.10 -25.32 -7.14
N GLU A 161 4.33 -24.58 -6.08
CA GLU A 161 5.31 -24.91 -5.04
C GLU A 161 4.59 -25.56 -3.86
N ASP A 162 5.30 -26.39 -3.09
CA ASP A 162 4.85 -26.85 -1.76
C ASP A 162 4.83 -25.71 -0.72
N THR A 163 5.07 -24.48 -1.15
CA THR A 163 5.03 -23.26 -0.35
C THR A 163 3.68 -22.56 -0.49
N GLU A 164 3.26 -21.81 0.52
CA GLU A 164 2.00 -21.03 0.51
C GLU A 164 1.99 -19.86 -0.50
N LYS A 165 3.11 -19.60 -1.20
CA LYS A 165 3.22 -18.49 -2.16
C LYS A 165 2.46 -18.79 -3.44
N SER A 166 1.30 -18.20 -3.60
CA SER A 166 0.49 -18.23 -4.84
C SER A 166 0.31 -16.83 -5.42
N PRO A 167 0.11 -16.69 -6.74
CA PRO A 167 -0.19 -15.41 -7.34
C PRO A 167 -1.42 -14.77 -6.71
N ARG A 168 -1.33 -13.50 -6.35
CA ARG A 168 -2.47 -12.70 -5.91
C ARG A 168 -3.47 -12.53 -7.05
N TYR A 169 -4.73 -12.21 -6.75
CA TYR A 169 -5.80 -12.13 -7.74
C TYR A 169 -5.43 -11.23 -8.93
N TYR A 170 -4.83 -10.06 -8.69
CA TYR A 170 -4.46 -9.14 -9.77
C TYR A 170 -3.32 -9.68 -10.64
N GLN A 171 -2.42 -10.48 -10.08
CA GLN A 171 -1.39 -11.20 -10.85
C GLN A 171 -2.04 -12.31 -11.68
N GLN A 172 -3.02 -13.04 -11.11
CA GLN A 172 -3.78 -14.03 -11.85
C GLN A 172 -4.52 -13.39 -13.02
N ASN A 173 -5.17 -12.22 -12.80
CA ASN A 173 -5.83 -11.46 -13.86
C ASN A 173 -4.85 -11.08 -14.98
N ALA A 174 -3.68 -10.51 -14.64
CA ALA A 174 -2.64 -10.14 -15.60
C ALA A 174 -2.15 -11.35 -16.40
N ILE A 175 -1.86 -12.46 -15.72
CA ILE A 175 -1.36 -13.70 -16.33
C ILE A 175 -2.43 -14.33 -17.23
N ASN A 176 -3.65 -14.49 -16.74
CA ASN A 176 -4.73 -15.13 -17.51
C ASN A 176 -5.09 -14.30 -18.75
N ARG A 177 -5.19 -12.96 -18.63
CA ARG A 177 -5.41 -12.08 -19.79
C ARG A 177 -4.28 -12.15 -20.80
N THR A 178 -3.03 -12.26 -20.36
CA THR A 178 -1.89 -12.44 -21.26
C THR A 178 -1.98 -13.76 -22.01
N MET A 179 -2.31 -14.85 -21.31
CA MET A 179 -2.48 -16.17 -21.95
C MET A 179 -3.64 -16.16 -22.98
N GLU A 180 -4.75 -15.47 -22.65
CA GLU A 180 -5.86 -15.28 -23.60
C GLU A 180 -5.47 -14.46 -24.83
N ALA A 181 -4.73 -13.37 -24.64
CA ALA A 181 -4.24 -12.52 -25.71
C ALA A 181 -3.31 -13.30 -26.67
N LEU A 182 -2.41 -14.09 -26.10
CA LEU A 182 -1.50 -14.98 -26.86
C LEU A 182 -2.28 -16.08 -27.60
N ALA A 183 -3.29 -16.67 -26.96
CA ALA A 183 -4.16 -17.68 -27.57
C ALA A 183 -4.93 -17.13 -28.79
N LYS A 184 -5.18 -15.82 -28.82
CA LYS A 184 -5.78 -15.09 -29.96
C LYS A 184 -4.77 -14.62 -31.00
N GLY A 185 -3.48 -14.95 -30.83
CA GLY A 185 -2.42 -14.57 -31.77
C GLY A 185 -1.85 -13.15 -31.55
N GLN A 186 -2.15 -12.49 -30.45
CA GLN A 186 -1.54 -11.18 -30.16
C GLN A 186 -0.08 -11.37 -29.76
N ASN A 187 0.83 -10.72 -30.49
CA ASN A 187 2.28 -10.88 -30.30
C ASN A 187 2.95 -9.69 -29.57
N ARG A 188 2.25 -8.59 -29.37
CA ARG A 188 2.73 -7.44 -28.61
C ARG A 188 1.76 -7.15 -27.49
N ILE A 189 2.26 -7.14 -26.25
CA ILE A 189 1.41 -7.09 -25.05
C ILE A 189 2.06 -6.12 -24.06
N LEU A 190 1.25 -5.24 -23.48
CA LEU A 190 1.65 -4.32 -22.42
C LEU A 190 0.88 -4.63 -21.13
N LEU A 191 1.62 -4.80 -20.04
CA LEU A 191 1.10 -4.91 -18.68
C LEU A 191 1.55 -3.70 -17.87
N VAL A 192 0.61 -2.98 -17.30
CA VAL A 192 0.88 -1.86 -16.40
C VAL A 192 0.60 -2.31 -14.97
N MET A 193 1.64 -2.39 -14.16
CA MET A 193 1.54 -2.83 -12.77
C MET A 193 2.42 -1.95 -11.89
N ALA A 194 1.84 -1.32 -10.87
CA ALA A 194 2.56 -0.43 -9.97
C ALA A 194 3.83 -1.06 -9.38
N THR A 195 4.78 -0.24 -8.99
CA THR A 195 5.98 -0.72 -8.30
C THR A 195 5.55 -1.42 -7.00
N GLY A 196 6.12 -2.58 -6.74
CA GLY A 196 5.79 -3.33 -5.54
C GLY A 196 4.73 -4.41 -5.70
N THR A 197 4.09 -4.51 -6.85
CA THR A 197 3.02 -5.48 -7.11
C THR A 197 3.53 -6.84 -7.62
N GLY A 198 4.86 -7.04 -7.73
CA GLY A 198 5.45 -8.32 -8.13
C GLY A 198 5.41 -8.56 -9.63
N LYS A 199 5.77 -7.54 -10.46
CA LYS A 199 5.93 -7.67 -11.92
C LYS A 199 6.80 -8.86 -12.32
N THR A 200 7.96 -9.02 -11.67
CA THR A 200 8.90 -10.13 -11.93
C THR A 200 8.26 -11.49 -11.66
N TYR A 201 7.51 -11.63 -10.58
CA TYR A 201 6.77 -12.85 -10.25
C TYR A 201 5.65 -13.15 -11.27
N THR A 202 4.98 -12.11 -11.76
CA THR A 202 4.00 -12.23 -12.85
C THR A 202 4.68 -12.71 -14.14
N ALA A 203 5.85 -12.13 -14.49
CA ALA A 203 6.65 -12.57 -15.64
C ALA A 203 7.11 -14.02 -15.51
N PHE A 204 7.55 -14.43 -14.33
CA PHE A 204 7.93 -15.82 -14.05
C PHE A 204 6.79 -16.79 -14.37
N HIS A 205 5.58 -16.56 -13.89
CA HIS A 205 4.43 -17.42 -14.16
C HIS A 205 4.04 -17.45 -15.64
N LEU A 206 4.14 -16.31 -16.34
CA LEU A 206 3.94 -16.26 -17.79
C LEU A 206 4.94 -17.14 -18.52
N VAL A 207 6.23 -16.97 -18.23
CA VAL A 207 7.32 -17.77 -18.82
C VAL A 207 7.12 -19.24 -18.50
N TRP A 208 6.81 -19.57 -17.24
CA TRP A 208 6.57 -20.95 -16.82
C TRP A 208 5.46 -21.62 -17.60
N ARG A 209 4.29 -20.99 -17.72
CA ARG A 209 3.13 -21.54 -18.43
C ARG A 209 3.44 -21.74 -19.91
N LEU A 210 4.06 -20.74 -20.56
CA LEU A 210 4.41 -20.79 -21.97
C LEU A 210 5.47 -21.86 -22.27
N TRP A 211 6.45 -21.96 -21.39
CA TRP A 211 7.54 -22.94 -21.52
C TRP A 211 7.06 -24.38 -21.28
N LYS A 212 6.24 -24.60 -20.24
CA LYS A 212 5.61 -25.91 -19.95
C LYS A 212 4.66 -26.36 -21.07
N ALA A 213 3.90 -25.42 -21.64
CA ALA A 213 3.07 -25.68 -22.81
C ALA A 213 3.88 -25.98 -24.08
N LYS A 214 5.21 -25.83 -24.04
CA LYS A 214 6.13 -25.94 -25.20
C LYS A 214 5.81 -24.99 -26.35
N VAL A 215 5.10 -23.88 -26.07
CA VAL A 215 4.75 -22.84 -27.04
C VAL A 215 5.90 -21.84 -27.20
N LYS A 216 6.64 -21.57 -26.13
CA LYS A 216 7.82 -20.70 -26.10
C LYS A 216 8.95 -21.41 -25.39
N GLN A 217 10.12 -21.51 -26.05
CA GLN A 217 11.27 -22.28 -25.56
C GLN A 217 12.57 -21.48 -25.50
N ARG A 218 12.71 -20.44 -26.32
CA ARG A 218 13.85 -19.53 -26.37
C ARG A 218 13.41 -18.14 -25.90
N ILE A 219 13.77 -17.80 -24.68
CA ILE A 219 13.21 -16.67 -23.97
C ILE A 219 14.32 -15.66 -23.65
N LEU A 220 14.07 -14.38 -23.95
CA LEU A 220 14.95 -13.27 -23.59
C LEU A 220 14.25 -12.36 -22.57
N PHE A 221 14.82 -12.21 -21.38
CA PHE A 221 14.40 -11.26 -20.36
C PHE A 221 15.33 -10.05 -20.37
N LEU A 222 14.80 -8.89 -20.73
CA LEU A 222 15.53 -7.63 -20.79
C LEU A 222 15.25 -6.78 -19.56
N ALA A 223 16.29 -6.27 -18.92
CA ALA A 223 16.20 -5.31 -17.83
C ALA A 223 17.19 -4.15 -18.01
N ASP A 224 17.06 -3.13 -17.18
CA ASP A 224 17.93 -1.95 -17.24
C ASP A 224 19.17 -2.03 -16.34
N ARG A 225 19.22 -2.97 -15.37
CA ARG A 225 20.28 -3.08 -14.37
C ARG A 225 20.72 -4.50 -14.04
N ASN A 226 22.03 -4.68 -13.82
CA ASN A 226 22.64 -5.96 -13.48
C ASN A 226 22.11 -6.59 -12.19
N ALA A 227 21.87 -5.77 -11.16
CA ALA A 227 21.34 -6.26 -9.89
C ALA A 227 19.98 -6.94 -10.07
N LEU A 228 19.10 -6.36 -10.90
CA LEU A 228 17.81 -6.97 -11.24
C LEU A 228 17.94 -8.31 -11.94
N LEU A 229 18.88 -8.46 -12.88
CA LEU A 229 19.06 -9.71 -13.60
C LEU A 229 19.44 -10.85 -12.66
N THR A 230 20.38 -10.59 -11.75
CA THR A 230 20.84 -11.61 -10.78
C THR A 230 19.72 -11.94 -9.77
N GLN A 231 19.03 -10.94 -9.27
CA GLN A 231 17.90 -11.12 -8.36
C GLN A 231 16.74 -11.87 -9.02
N THR A 232 16.40 -11.54 -10.26
CA THR A 232 15.35 -12.22 -11.04
C THR A 232 15.71 -13.68 -11.26
N LYS A 233 16.93 -13.97 -11.74
CA LYS A 233 17.39 -15.33 -12.01
C LYS A 233 17.40 -16.21 -10.76
N ASN A 234 17.98 -15.69 -9.67
CA ASN A 234 18.18 -16.48 -8.43
C ASN A 234 16.97 -16.46 -7.50
N GLY A 235 16.04 -15.53 -7.71
CA GLY A 235 14.79 -15.40 -6.98
C GLY A 235 13.62 -16.11 -7.67
N ASP A 236 12.70 -15.34 -8.24
CA ASP A 236 11.45 -15.88 -8.80
C ASP A 236 11.67 -16.93 -9.91
N PHE A 237 12.76 -16.82 -10.71
CA PHE A 237 13.07 -17.76 -11.79
C PHE A 237 13.85 -19.00 -11.35
N ALA A 238 14.30 -19.09 -10.09
CA ALA A 238 15.06 -20.23 -9.59
C ALA A 238 14.47 -21.62 -9.89
N PRO A 239 13.12 -21.79 -9.93
CA PRO A 239 12.50 -23.08 -10.26
C PRO A 239 12.83 -23.64 -11.66
N PHE A 240 13.31 -22.82 -12.60
CA PHE A 240 13.76 -23.31 -13.91
C PHE A 240 15.08 -24.10 -13.82
N GLY A 241 15.88 -23.88 -12.79
CA GLY A 241 17.23 -24.46 -12.68
C GLY A 241 18.29 -23.69 -13.47
N ASN A 242 19.53 -23.77 -12.98
CA ASN A 242 20.62 -23.01 -13.60
C ASN A 242 21.05 -23.53 -14.99
N ASP A 243 20.74 -24.78 -15.29
CA ASP A 243 21.18 -25.46 -16.52
C ASP A 243 20.54 -24.90 -17.78
N ILE A 244 19.37 -24.27 -17.67
CA ILE A 244 18.67 -23.68 -18.81
C ILE A 244 18.67 -22.15 -18.81
N MET A 245 19.25 -21.51 -17.78
CA MET A 245 19.27 -20.07 -17.59
C MET A 245 20.66 -19.47 -17.72
N HIS A 246 20.84 -18.45 -18.54
CA HIS A 246 22.08 -17.72 -18.74
C HIS A 246 21.94 -16.21 -18.59
N ILE A 247 22.89 -15.56 -17.89
CA ILE A 247 23.00 -14.10 -17.88
C ILE A 247 24.07 -13.69 -18.88
N ILE A 248 23.71 -12.95 -19.90
CA ILE A 248 24.66 -12.40 -20.88
C ILE A 248 25.46 -11.27 -20.21
N LYS A 249 26.70 -11.54 -19.86
CA LYS A 249 27.64 -10.57 -19.25
C LYS A 249 28.86 -10.39 -20.15
N ASN A 250 29.42 -9.19 -20.15
CA ASN A 250 30.65 -8.88 -20.89
C ASN A 250 30.57 -9.27 -22.40
N ARG A 251 29.38 -9.17 -22.98
CA ARG A 251 29.09 -9.47 -24.38
C ARG A 251 29.44 -10.91 -24.81
N LYS A 252 29.52 -11.86 -23.86
CA LYS A 252 29.74 -13.28 -24.15
C LYS A 252 28.38 -13.99 -24.28
N ILE A 253 28.19 -14.61 -25.44
CA ILE A 253 26.99 -15.38 -25.76
C ILE A 253 27.32 -16.88 -25.74
N ASP A 254 26.44 -17.62 -25.10
CA ASP A 254 26.38 -19.09 -25.20
C ASP A 254 24.97 -19.46 -25.66
N LYS A 255 24.84 -20.11 -26.81
CA LYS A 255 23.53 -20.42 -27.43
C LYS A 255 22.90 -21.71 -26.92
N ALA A 256 23.51 -22.38 -25.95
CA ALA A 256 23.03 -23.65 -25.42
C ALA A 256 21.80 -23.51 -24.50
N TYR A 257 21.61 -22.34 -23.92
CA TYR A 257 20.57 -22.08 -22.91
C TYR A 257 19.20 -21.82 -23.55
N GLN A 258 18.14 -21.87 -22.73
CA GLN A 258 16.76 -21.61 -23.14
C GLN A 258 16.26 -20.25 -22.68
N ILE A 259 16.66 -19.81 -21.48
CA ILE A 259 16.24 -18.54 -20.89
C ILE A 259 17.47 -17.65 -20.70
N TYR A 260 17.43 -16.48 -21.32
CA TYR A 260 18.51 -15.51 -21.31
C TYR A 260 18.09 -14.26 -20.56
N PHE A 261 18.97 -13.76 -19.73
CA PHE A 261 18.83 -12.49 -19.04
C PHE A 261 19.90 -11.53 -19.55
N ALA A 262 19.50 -10.33 -19.93
CA ALA A 262 20.45 -9.34 -20.46
C ALA A 262 20.04 -7.91 -20.11
N LEU A 263 21.05 -7.03 -20.04
CA LEU A 263 20.81 -5.59 -20.12
C LEU A 263 20.58 -5.20 -21.57
N TYR A 264 19.59 -4.35 -21.86
CA TYR A 264 19.41 -3.86 -23.23
C TYR A 264 20.62 -3.04 -23.69
N GLN A 265 21.24 -2.21 -22.82
CA GLN A 265 22.50 -1.50 -23.12
C GLN A 265 23.70 -2.45 -23.35
N GLY A 266 23.68 -3.63 -22.71
CA GLY A 266 24.72 -4.63 -22.87
C GLY A 266 24.63 -5.40 -24.20
N LEU A 267 23.44 -5.45 -24.79
CA LEU A 267 23.18 -6.07 -26.10
C LEU A 267 23.34 -5.10 -27.25
N SER A 268 22.99 -3.82 -27.07
CA SER A 268 23.23 -2.76 -28.03
C SER A 268 24.69 -2.29 -27.98
N GLY A 269 25.23 -1.83 -29.12
CA GLY A 269 26.57 -1.27 -29.22
C GLY A 269 26.53 0.21 -29.56
N ASN A 270 27.59 0.95 -29.27
CA ASN A 270 27.86 2.28 -29.82
C ASN A 270 28.54 2.14 -31.20
N GLU A 271 28.78 3.27 -31.88
CA GLU A 271 29.44 3.27 -33.20
C GLU A 271 30.74 2.43 -33.29
N ASP A 272 31.49 2.34 -32.18
CA ASP A 272 32.73 1.57 -32.08
C ASP A 272 32.56 0.12 -31.60
N THR A 273 31.34 -0.30 -31.18
CA THR A 273 31.10 -1.64 -30.63
C THR A 273 29.96 -2.35 -31.34
N LYS A 274 30.17 -3.61 -31.75
CA LYS A 274 29.16 -4.42 -32.46
C LYS A 274 27.92 -4.65 -31.59
N ASN A 275 26.76 -4.57 -32.25
CA ASN A 275 25.48 -5.00 -31.64
C ASN A 275 25.45 -6.49 -31.36
N VAL A 276 25.62 -6.86 -30.09
CA VAL A 276 25.75 -8.27 -29.65
C VAL A 276 24.50 -9.09 -29.96
N TYR A 277 23.33 -8.48 -29.93
CA TYR A 277 22.08 -9.17 -30.25
C TYR A 277 22.05 -9.72 -31.68
N LYS A 278 22.83 -9.17 -32.64
CA LYS A 278 22.96 -9.64 -34.03
C LYS A 278 23.76 -10.93 -34.17
N GLU A 279 24.41 -11.39 -33.12
CA GLU A 279 25.05 -12.72 -33.11
C GLU A 279 24.01 -13.85 -33.01
N PHE A 280 22.82 -13.55 -32.53
CA PHE A 280 21.66 -14.46 -32.65
C PHE A 280 20.98 -14.28 -34.01
N SER A 281 20.37 -15.33 -34.53
CA SER A 281 19.50 -15.18 -35.68
C SER A 281 18.20 -14.41 -35.33
N PRO A 282 17.58 -13.70 -36.26
CA PRO A 282 16.35 -12.94 -35.96
C PRO A 282 15.19 -13.76 -35.40
N ASP A 283 15.19 -15.05 -35.64
CA ASP A 283 14.18 -16.04 -35.19
C ASP A 283 14.66 -16.88 -33.97
N PHE A 284 15.81 -16.53 -33.38
CA PHE A 284 16.36 -17.30 -32.25
C PHE A 284 15.49 -17.27 -31.03
N PHE A 285 14.93 -16.10 -30.67
CA PHE A 285 14.02 -15.96 -29.55
C PHE A 285 12.57 -16.05 -30.03
N ASP A 286 11.75 -16.76 -29.28
CA ASP A 286 10.32 -16.88 -29.51
C ASP A 286 9.48 -16.09 -28.51
N LEU A 287 10.10 -15.62 -27.40
CA LEU A 287 9.52 -14.74 -26.40
C LEU A 287 10.55 -13.73 -25.88
N ILE A 288 10.18 -12.47 -25.84
CA ILE A 288 10.97 -11.40 -25.22
C ILE A 288 10.12 -10.71 -24.17
N ILE A 289 10.62 -10.63 -22.95
CA ILE A 289 10.03 -9.87 -21.85
C ILE A 289 10.91 -8.66 -21.56
N ILE A 290 10.33 -7.49 -21.51
CA ILE A 290 11.03 -6.24 -21.23
C ILE A 290 10.49 -5.68 -19.92
N ASP A 291 11.34 -5.69 -18.88
CA ASP A 291 10.99 -5.03 -17.61
C ASP A 291 11.36 -3.55 -17.69
N GLU A 292 10.49 -2.72 -17.10
CA GLU A 292 10.58 -1.26 -17.09
C GLU A 292 10.74 -0.67 -18.52
N CYS A 293 9.90 -1.15 -19.45
CA CYS A 293 9.98 -0.82 -20.88
C CYS A 293 9.77 0.68 -21.19
N HIS A 294 9.39 1.49 -20.21
CA HIS A 294 9.23 2.95 -20.32
C HIS A 294 10.55 3.72 -20.18
N ARG A 295 11.67 3.07 -19.92
CA ARG A 295 12.94 3.73 -19.58
C ARG A 295 13.80 4.03 -20.79
N GLY A 296 14.57 5.11 -20.61
CA GLY A 296 15.68 5.51 -21.42
C GLY A 296 15.56 6.96 -21.94
N SER A 297 16.72 7.59 -22.21
CA SER A 297 16.79 8.73 -23.11
C SER A 297 16.24 8.33 -24.49
N ALA A 298 15.95 9.29 -25.36
CA ALA A 298 15.52 8.98 -26.72
C ALA A 298 16.47 7.97 -27.41
N ALA A 299 17.77 8.06 -27.14
CA ALA A 299 18.78 7.11 -27.62
C ALA A 299 18.66 5.71 -27.00
N GLU A 300 18.36 5.59 -25.70
CA GLU A 300 18.17 4.29 -25.03
C GLU A 300 16.82 3.65 -25.42
N ALA A 301 15.78 4.45 -25.63
CA ALA A 301 14.50 3.98 -26.15
C ALA A 301 14.65 3.45 -27.58
N SER A 302 15.56 4.02 -28.41
CA SER A 302 15.87 3.50 -29.71
C SER A 302 16.60 2.14 -29.61
N ALA A 303 17.50 1.97 -28.66
CA ALA A 303 18.31 0.77 -28.52
C ALA A 303 17.49 -0.50 -28.22
N TRP A 304 16.56 -0.46 -27.26
CA TRP A 304 15.72 -1.63 -27.00
C TRP A 304 14.70 -1.88 -28.13
N ARG A 305 14.21 -0.81 -28.78
CA ARG A 305 13.35 -0.93 -29.96
C ARG A 305 14.07 -1.59 -31.13
N GLU A 306 15.33 -1.27 -31.36
CA GLU A 306 16.14 -1.96 -32.37
C GLU A 306 16.26 -3.46 -32.10
N ILE A 307 16.48 -3.84 -30.84
CA ILE A 307 16.51 -5.26 -30.44
C ILE A 307 15.15 -5.91 -30.73
N LEU A 308 14.04 -5.29 -30.35
CA LEU A 308 12.70 -5.83 -30.59
C LEU A 308 12.34 -5.91 -32.09
N ASN A 309 12.73 -4.92 -32.86
CA ASN A 309 12.52 -4.91 -34.29
C ASN A 309 13.35 -6.00 -34.99
N TYR A 310 14.56 -6.26 -34.52
CA TYR A 310 15.39 -7.35 -35.02
C TYR A 310 14.75 -8.71 -34.75
N PHE A 311 14.19 -8.92 -33.56
CA PHE A 311 13.47 -10.16 -33.21
C PHE A 311 11.96 -10.00 -33.40
N SER A 312 11.52 -9.40 -34.48
CA SER A 312 10.11 -9.07 -34.74
C SER A 312 9.18 -10.29 -34.81
N GLY A 313 9.71 -11.48 -35.07
CA GLY A 313 8.98 -12.76 -35.02
C GLY A 313 8.67 -13.27 -33.61
N ALA A 314 9.38 -12.75 -32.57
CA ALA A 314 9.14 -13.13 -31.21
C ALA A 314 7.85 -12.49 -30.66
N THR A 315 7.18 -13.19 -29.75
CA THR A 315 6.19 -12.56 -28.88
C THR A 315 6.91 -11.60 -27.92
N GLN A 316 6.36 -10.40 -27.74
CA GLN A 316 7.00 -9.33 -26.96
C GLN A 316 6.05 -8.84 -25.88
N ILE A 317 6.47 -8.93 -24.62
CA ILE A 317 5.68 -8.52 -23.45
C ILE A 317 6.42 -7.41 -22.71
N GLY A 318 5.86 -6.21 -22.71
CA GLY A 318 6.34 -5.07 -21.94
C GLY A 318 5.71 -5.04 -20.55
N LEU A 319 6.53 -4.84 -19.54
CA LEU A 319 6.12 -4.60 -18.16
C LEU A 319 6.50 -3.17 -17.77
N THR A 320 5.58 -2.42 -17.18
CA THR A 320 5.85 -1.05 -16.74
C THR A 320 5.06 -0.72 -15.47
N ALA A 321 5.60 0.21 -14.69
CA ALA A 321 4.86 0.76 -13.54
C ALA A 321 4.03 1.99 -13.91
N THR A 322 4.19 2.55 -15.11
CA THR A 322 3.58 3.83 -15.51
C THR A 322 2.74 3.69 -16.77
N PRO A 323 1.44 4.06 -16.73
CA PRO A 323 0.54 3.97 -17.88
C PRO A 323 0.67 5.11 -18.89
N LYS A 324 1.15 6.27 -18.43
CA LYS A 324 1.21 7.50 -19.24
C LYS A 324 2.66 7.84 -19.58
N GLU A 325 2.86 8.38 -20.75
CA GLU A 325 4.14 8.71 -21.32
C GLU A 325 4.15 10.13 -21.89
N THR A 326 5.33 10.70 -22.05
CA THR A 326 5.52 11.99 -22.72
C THR A 326 5.25 11.88 -24.22
N LYS A 327 5.01 13.00 -24.90
CA LYS A 327 4.62 13.07 -26.33
C LYS A 327 5.59 12.35 -27.26
N ASP A 328 6.85 12.16 -26.86
CA ASP A 328 7.92 11.70 -27.76
C ASP A 328 8.29 10.21 -27.60
N ILE A 329 7.87 9.55 -26.51
CA ILE A 329 8.19 8.13 -26.23
C ILE A 329 6.92 7.44 -25.73
N SER A 330 6.22 6.76 -26.61
CA SER A 330 5.01 6.02 -26.24
C SER A 330 5.21 4.51 -26.39
N ASN A 331 5.15 3.79 -25.25
CA ASN A 331 5.07 2.32 -25.26
C ASN A 331 3.74 1.85 -25.84
N ILE A 332 2.69 2.65 -25.66
CA ILE A 332 1.38 2.40 -26.24
C ILE A 332 1.48 2.39 -27.77
N SER A 333 2.31 3.25 -28.37
CA SER A 333 2.52 3.25 -29.81
C SER A 333 3.20 1.98 -30.33
N TYR A 334 3.97 1.27 -29.49
CA TYR A 334 4.66 0.05 -29.86
C TYR A 334 3.89 -1.22 -29.51
N PHE A 335 3.39 -1.33 -28.27
CA PHE A 335 2.73 -2.51 -27.73
C PHE A 335 1.21 -2.50 -27.93
N GLY A 336 0.60 -1.36 -28.18
CA GLY A 336 -0.82 -1.11 -28.10
C GLY A 336 -1.28 -0.79 -26.67
N ASP A 337 -2.59 -0.63 -26.48
CA ASP A 337 -3.18 -0.38 -25.18
C ASP A 337 -2.85 -1.49 -24.18
N PRO A 338 -2.64 -1.16 -22.89
CA PRO A 338 -2.40 -2.16 -21.87
C PRO A 338 -3.56 -3.16 -21.78
N ILE A 339 -3.26 -4.44 -21.86
CA ILE A 339 -4.29 -5.47 -21.69
C ILE A 339 -4.74 -5.61 -20.23
N TYR A 340 -3.91 -5.15 -19.30
CA TYR A 340 -4.22 -5.10 -17.87
C TYR A 340 -3.46 -3.96 -17.19
N THR A 341 -4.18 -3.26 -16.32
CA THR A 341 -3.61 -2.21 -15.46
C THR A 341 -3.94 -2.51 -14.01
N TYR A 342 -2.92 -2.49 -13.14
CA TYR A 342 -3.06 -2.53 -11.70
C TYR A 342 -2.31 -1.36 -11.10
N SER A 343 -3.06 -0.36 -10.66
CA SER A 343 -2.53 0.93 -10.22
C SER A 343 -2.01 0.88 -8.79
N LEU A 344 -1.24 1.90 -8.40
CA LEU A 344 -0.84 2.10 -7.00
C LEU A 344 -2.06 2.31 -6.11
N HIS A 345 -3.04 3.08 -6.59
CA HIS A 345 -4.31 3.30 -5.90
C HIS A 345 -5.04 1.98 -5.58
N GLN A 346 -5.17 1.09 -6.58
CA GLN A 346 -5.77 -0.23 -6.37
C GLN A 346 -4.97 -1.05 -5.34
N GLY A 347 -3.64 -1.04 -5.45
CA GLY A 347 -2.77 -1.77 -4.51
C GLY A 347 -2.87 -1.27 -3.07
N ILE A 348 -3.04 0.04 -2.86
CA ILE A 348 -3.30 0.63 -1.55
C ILE A 348 -4.71 0.28 -1.06
N SER A 349 -5.72 0.39 -1.91
CA SER A 349 -7.12 0.08 -1.58
C SER A 349 -7.34 -1.39 -1.23
N ASP A 350 -6.63 -2.29 -1.90
CA ASP A 350 -6.65 -3.72 -1.62
C ASP A 350 -5.81 -4.11 -0.38
N GLY A 351 -5.01 -3.19 0.15
CA GLY A 351 -4.15 -3.41 1.30
C GLY A 351 -2.85 -4.16 0.99
N PHE A 352 -2.43 -4.23 -0.26
CA PHE A 352 -1.16 -4.87 -0.66
C PHE A 352 0.01 -3.91 -0.73
N LEU A 353 -0.25 -2.61 -0.79
CA LEU A 353 0.74 -1.55 -0.81
C LEU A 353 0.51 -0.55 0.31
N ALA A 354 1.59 0.03 0.80
CA ALA A 354 1.56 1.03 1.86
C ALA A 354 1.00 2.36 1.36
N PRO A 355 0.02 2.95 2.05
CA PRO A 355 -0.39 4.33 1.82
C PRO A 355 0.71 5.31 2.23
N TYR A 356 0.59 6.58 1.81
CA TYR A 356 1.63 7.56 2.06
C TYR A 356 1.08 8.90 2.55
N LYS A 357 1.92 9.61 3.30
CA LYS A 357 1.72 11.00 3.71
C LYS A 357 2.69 11.90 2.96
N VAL A 358 2.30 13.15 2.73
CA VAL A 358 3.16 14.16 2.09
C VAL A 358 3.38 15.32 3.05
N VAL A 359 4.64 15.66 3.29
CA VAL A 359 5.07 16.87 4.00
C VAL A 359 5.75 17.77 2.98
N ARG A 360 5.14 18.89 2.65
CA ARG A 360 5.72 19.90 1.78
C ARG A 360 6.43 20.96 2.62
N VAL A 361 7.62 21.33 2.19
CA VAL A 361 8.42 22.32 2.90
C VAL A 361 8.89 23.38 1.90
N ASP A 362 8.33 24.58 2.00
CA ASP A 362 8.71 25.72 1.21
C ASP A 362 9.74 26.56 2.00
N THR A 363 10.80 26.99 1.32
CA THR A 363 11.84 27.84 1.92
C THR A 363 11.70 29.28 1.46
N SER A 364 12.25 30.23 2.26
CA SER A 364 12.19 31.67 1.98
C SER A 364 12.80 32.08 0.64
N ILE A 365 13.62 31.21 0.05
CA ILE A 365 14.28 31.47 -1.24
C ILE A 365 13.58 30.76 -2.41
N ASP A 366 12.54 29.96 -2.18
CA ASP A 366 11.89 29.16 -3.24
C ASP A 366 11.11 30.03 -4.24
N SER A 367 10.68 31.22 -3.82
CA SER A 367 10.07 32.23 -4.71
C SER A 367 11.08 32.95 -5.61
N GLY A 368 12.37 32.78 -5.37
CA GLY A 368 13.49 33.36 -6.10
C GLY A 368 14.46 34.08 -5.17
N TRP A 369 15.74 33.86 -5.43
CA TRP A 369 16.86 34.57 -4.78
C TRP A 369 17.70 35.30 -5.82
N ARG A 370 18.11 36.55 -5.51
CA ARG A 370 18.96 37.37 -6.37
C ARG A 370 20.18 37.83 -5.60
N PRO A 371 21.41 37.67 -6.14
CA PRO A 371 22.61 38.18 -5.51
C PRO A 371 22.59 39.71 -5.44
N THR A 372 23.22 40.29 -4.45
CA THR A 372 23.59 41.72 -4.47
C THR A 372 24.64 41.94 -5.53
N ALA A 373 24.58 43.07 -6.23
CA ALA A 373 25.53 43.38 -7.30
C ALA A 373 27.00 43.23 -6.84
N GLY A 374 27.77 42.48 -7.61
CA GLY A 374 29.18 42.20 -7.33
C GLY A 374 29.42 41.14 -6.26
N LEU A 375 28.38 40.44 -5.81
CA LEU A 375 28.54 39.32 -4.87
C LEU A 375 29.39 38.22 -5.51
N LYS A 376 30.42 37.78 -4.75
CA LYS A 376 31.29 36.67 -5.18
C LYS A 376 30.97 35.42 -4.40
N ASP A 377 31.13 34.29 -5.08
CA ASP A 377 31.02 32.97 -4.46
C ASP A 377 32.24 32.68 -3.55
N LYS A 378 32.21 31.51 -2.85
CA LYS A 378 33.30 31.13 -1.92
C LYS A 378 34.65 30.94 -2.60
N TYR A 379 34.70 30.85 -3.93
CA TYR A 379 35.90 30.73 -4.72
C TYR A 379 36.34 32.03 -5.38
N GLY A 380 35.62 33.17 -5.12
CA GLY A 380 35.93 34.49 -5.62
C GLY A 380 35.33 34.77 -7.02
N HIS A 381 34.52 33.89 -7.59
CA HIS A 381 33.82 34.12 -8.84
C HIS A 381 32.63 35.02 -8.61
N GLU A 382 32.46 36.03 -9.45
CA GLU A 382 31.26 36.86 -9.42
C GLU A 382 30.03 36.07 -9.85
N ILE A 383 28.97 36.16 -9.04
CA ILE A 383 27.72 35.45 -9.28
C ILE A 383 26.91 36.27 -10.30
N GLU A 384 26.43 35.63 -11.31
CA GLU A 384 25.60 36.26 -12.34
C GLU A 384 24.36 36.92 -11.72
N ASP A 385 24.15 38.20 -12.04
CA ASP A 385 23.03 39.00 -11.53
C ASP A 385 21.74 38.62 -12.24
N ARG A 386 21.08 37.56 -11.72
CA ARG A 386 19.76 37.10 -12.13
C ARG A 386 18.98 36.53 -10.95
N ILE A 387 17.69 36.27 -11.16
CA ILE A 387 16.89 35.56 -10.17
C ILE A 387 17.16 34.05 -10.32
N TYR A 388 17.54 33.41 -9.22
CA TYR A 388 17.71 31.97 -9.09
C TYR A 388 16.48 31.38 -8.39
N ASN A 389 15.97 30.28 -8.88
CA ASN A 389 14.76 29.62 -8.37
C ASN A 389 15.02 28.14 -8.06
N LEU A 390 13.97 27.39 -7.68
CA LEU A 390 14.07 25.98 -7.31
C LEU A 390 14.81 25.10 -8.34
N LYS A 391 14.71 25.39 -9.64
CA LYS A 391 15.42 24.63 -10.69
C LYS A 391 16.92 24.92 -10.71
N ASP A 392 17.35 26.06 -10.24
CA ASP A 392 18.75 26.49 -10.20
C ASP A 392 19.51 25.96 -8.98
N TYR A 393 18.80 25.77 -7.84
CA TYR A 393 19.47 25.34 -6.61
C TYR A 393 20.07 23.94 -6.78
N ASP A 394 21.31 23.84 -6.30
CA ASP A 394 22.20 22.68 -6.40
C ASP A 394 22.62 22.30 -7.84
N ARG A 395 22.08 22.93 -8.86
CA ARG A 395 22.48 22.77 -10.26
C ARG A 395 23.44 23.85 -10.74
N SER A 396 23.06 25.10 -10.62
CA SER A 396 23.91 26.27 -10.98
C SER A 396 24.25 27.17 -9.78
N LEU A 397 23.45 27.11 -8.71
CA LEU A 397 23.67 27.86 -7.47
C LEU A 397 23.53 26.94 -6.25
N VAL A 398 24.56 26.91 -5.43
CA VAL A 398 24.57 26.19 -4.15
C VAL A 398 24.43 27.18 -3.03
N ILE A 399 23.46 27.03 -2.16
CA ILE A 399 23.27 27.80 -0.94
C ILE A 399 23.41 26.84 0.24
N ASP A 400 24.52 26.92 0.97
CA ASP A 400 24.82 25.96 2.06
C ASP A 400 23.75 25.98 3.16
N GLY A 401 23.16 27.15 3.47
CA GLY A 401 22.06 27.29 4.41
C GLY A 401 20.82 26.47 4.04
N ARG A 402 20.53 26.31 2.73
CA ARG A 402 19.42 25.47 2.27
C ARG A 402 19.68 23.98 2.56
N THR A 403 20.87 23.49 2.22
CA THR A 403 21.26 22.10 2.51
C THR A 403 21.22 21.80 4.01
N GLN A 404 21.68 22.73 4.86
CA GLN A 404 21.61 22.61 6.31
C GLN A 404 20.17 22.59 6.82
N LEU A 405 19.30 23.46 6.29
CA LEU A 405 17.86 23.48 6.63
C LEU A 405 17.18 22.15 6.32
N VAL A 406 17.41 21.59 5.13
CA VAL A 406 16.89 20.28 4.74
C VAL A 406 17.37 19.19 5.69
N ALA A 407 18.68 19.14 5.96
CA ALA A 407 19.25 18.14 6.88
C ALA A 407 18.67 18.25 8.29
N LYS A 408 18.50 19.46 8.80
CA LYS A 408 17.87 19.73 10.10
C LYS A 408 16.42 19.28 10.15
N ARG A 409 15.63 19.54 9.09
CA ARG A 409 14.22 19.12 9.01
C ARG A 409 14.07 17.60 8.98
N VAL A 410 14.87 16.93 8.15
CA VAL A 410 14.90 15.46 8.11
C VAL A 410 15.25 14.87 9.47
N THR A 411 16.28 15.44 10.12
CA THR A 411 16.72 15.00 11.46
C THR A 411 15.63 15.21 12.51
N ASN A 412 14.97 16.37 12.51
CA ASN A 412 13.88 16.65 13.44
C ASN A 412 12.69 15.72 13.24
N TYR A 413 12.33 15.41 11.99
CA TYR A 413 11.29 14.44 11.68
C TYR A 413 11.62 13.05 12.27
N LEU A 414 12.86 12.57 12.06
CA LEU A 414 13.30 11.29 12.59
C LEU A 414 13.35 11.28 14.14
N LYS A 415 13.74 12.38 14.76
CA LYS A 415 13.71 12.53 16.24
C LYS A 415 12.28 12.46 16.79
N ALA A 416 11.33 13.03 16.08
CA ALA A 416 9.94 13.12 16.53
C ALA A 416 9.09 11.86 16.18
N THR A 417 9.57 11.00 15.27
CA THR A 417 8.85 9.78 14.84
C THR A 417 9.62 8.51 15.21
N ASP A 418 10.49 8.06 14.33
CA ASP A 418 11.30 6.84 14.50
C ASP A 418 12.75 7.15 14.10
N ARG A 419 13.63 7.11 15.08
CA ARG A 419 15.04 7.48 14.90
C ARG A 419 15.78 6.57 13.92
N PHE A 420 15.32 5.36 13.75
CA PHE A 420 15.87 4.34 12.87
C PHE A 420 15.03 4.09 11.61
N ALA A 421 14.09 4.97 11.30
CA ALA A 421 13.32 4.88 10.08
C ALA A 421 14.24 4.97 8.85
N LYS A 422 14.34 3.89 8.08
CA LYS A 422 15.09 3.87 6.82
C LYS A 422 14.61 5.02 5.92
N THR A 423 15.56 5.87 5.52
CA THR A 423 15.30 7.14 4.83
C THR A 423 16.13 7.23 3.56
N ILE A 424 15.49 7.61 2.46
CA ILE A 424 16.20 7.94 1.20
C ILE A 424 16.08 9.45 0.97
N VAL A 425 17.22 10.12 0.77
CA VAL A 425 17.26 11.52 0.38
C VAL A 425 17.73 11.64 -1.07
N PHE A 426 16.82 12.00 -1.96
CA PHE A 426 17.10 12.21 -3.37
C PHE A 426 17.67 13.61 -3.58
N CYS A 427 18.84 13.70 -4.18
CA CYS A 427 19.63 14.89 -4.41
C CYS A 427 19.78 15.16 -5.91
N VAL A 428 20.03 16.42 -6.28
CA VAL A 428 20.13 16.85 -7.69
C VAL A 428 21.23 16.11 -8.45
N ASP A 429 22.40 15.99 -7.82
CA ASP A 429 23.58 15.33 -8.36
C ASP A 429 24.45 14.70 -7.26
N ILE A 430 25.57 14.11 -7.63
CA ILE A 430 26.49 13.43 -6.72
C ILE A 430 27.15 14.42 -5.75
N ASP A 431 27.48 15.64 -6.19
CA ASP A 431 28.04 16.69 -5.35
C ASP A 431 27.04 17.13 -4.27
N HIS A 432 25.77 17.30 -4.67
CA HIS A 432 24.70 17.58 -3.72
C HIS A 432 24.50 16.43 -2.72
N ALA A 433 24.54 15.17 -3.17
CA ALA A 433 24.44 14.01 -2.29
C ALA A 433 25.57 13.96 -1.26
N ASN A 434 26.80 14.38 -1.62
CA ASN A 434 27.93 14.50 -0.70
C ASN A 434 27.71 15.61 0.36
N ARG A 435 27.31 16.79 -0.07
CA ARG A 435 27.03 17.94 0.83
C ARG A 435 25.86 17.61 1.79
N MET A 436 24.81 17.01 1.27
CA MET A 436 23.65 16.57 2.07
C MET A 436 24.07 15.51 3.09
N ARG A 437 24.87 14.52 2.68
CA ARG A 437 25.42 13.53 3.62
C ARG A 437 26.22 14.20 4.74
N GLN A 438 27.08 15.17 4.41
CA GLN A 438 27.88 15.88 5.39
C GLN A 438 26.98 16.68 6.37
N ALA A 439 25.98 17.40 5.86
CA ALA A 439 25.03 18.15 6.67
C ALA A 439 24.24 17.20 7.60
N LEU A 440 23.76 16.05 7.08
CA LEU A 440 23.04 15.04 7.88
C LEU A 440 23.94 14.40 8.95
N ILE A 441 25.22 14.16 8.68
CA ILE A 441 26.18 13.67 9.69
C ILE A 441 26.31 14.70 10.82
N ASN A 442 26.45 15.99 10.49
CA ASN A 442 26.60 17.04 11.48
C ASN A 442 25.35 17.17 12.39
N GLU A 443 24.16 17.12 11.80
CA GLU A 443 22.89 17.15 12.53
C GLU A 443 22.63 15.88 13.37
N ASN A 444 23.28 14.76 13.03
CA ASN A 444 23.13 13.46 13.65
C ASN A 444 24.42 12.97 14.33
N ALA A 445 25.32 13.86 14.71
CA ALA A 445 26.65 13.51 15.24
C ALA A 445 26.58 12.48 16.39
N GLU A 446 25.61 12.59 17.30
CA GLU A 446 25.41 11.65 18.39
C GLU A 446 25.12 10.22 17.89
N MET A 447 24.32 10.09 16.85
CA MET A 447 24.00 8.78 16.28
C MET A 447 25.13 8.20 15.45
N VAL A 448 25.83 9.05 14.72
CA VAL A 448 27.01 8.65 13.93
C VAL A 448 28.15 8.16 14.82
N LEU A 449 28.32 8.73 16.00
CA LEU A 449 29.30 8.24 16.99
C LEU A 449 28.94 6.85 17.53
N LYS A 450 27.66 6.55 17.67
CA LYS A 450 27.16 5.24 18.16
C LYS A 450 27.09 4.21 17.03
N HIS A 451 26.74 4.64 15.83
CA HIS A 451 26.47 3.81 14.65
C HIS A 451 27.24 4.33 13.44
N LYS A 452 28.41 3.75 13.17
CA LYS A 452 29.38 4.20 12.18
C LYS A 452 28.80 4.47 10.78
N HIS A 453 27.81 3.72 10.35
CA HIS A 453 27.17 3.81 9.02
C HIS A 453 25.74 4.38 9.11
N PHE A 454 25.43 5.21 10.11
CA PHE A 454 24.09 5.77 10.28
C PHE A 454 23.65 6.62 9.07
N VAL A 455 24.57 7.40 8.49
CA VAL A 455 24.35 8.19 7.26
C VAL A 455 25.36 7.80 6.21
N VAL A 456 24.90 7.34 5.05
CA VAL A 456 25.74 6.93 3.93
C VAL A 456 25.36 7.65 2.64
N LYS A 457 26.32 7.74 1.70
CA LYS A 457 26.04 8.11 0.33
C LYS A 457 25.97 6.83 -0.50
N ILE A 458 24.93 6.66 -1.31
CA ILE A 458 24.77 5.53 -2.23
C ILE A 458 24.61 6.10 -3.64
N THR A 459 25.70 6.12 -4.39
CA THR A 459 25.79 6.66 -5.76
C THR A 459 26.65 5.76 -6.64
N GLY A 460 26.52 5.90 -7.94
CA GLY A 460 27.19 5.01 -8.89
C GLY A 460 28.73 5.13 -8.92
N ASP A 461 29.27 6.23 -8.44
CA ASP A 461 30.72 6.51 -8.34
C ASP A 461 31.36 6.01 -7.04
N ASP A 462 30.55 5.58 -6.07
CA ASP A 462 31.01 5.23 -4.71
C ASP A 462 30.96 3.71 -4.49
N GLU A 463 32.11 3.06 -4.51
CA GLU A 463 32.21 1.61 -4.29
C GLU A 463 31.83 1.21 -2.84
N LEU A 464 32.17 2.04 -1.84
CA LEU A 464 31.75 1.80 -0.45
C LEU A 464 30.25 1.96 -0.29
N GLY A 465 29.67 2.99 -0.93
CA GLY A 465 28.22 3.18 -0.96
C GLY A 465 27.48 2.02 -1.62
N LYS A 466 28.05 1.40 -2.66
CA LYS A 466 27.48 0.20 -3.28
C LYS A 466 27.50 -1.01 -2.34
N GLN A 467 28.53 -1.16 -1.53
CA GLN A 467 28.60 -2.22 -0.51
C GLN A 467 27.56 -2.02 0.60
N GLU A 468 27.32 -0.77 1.00
CA GLU A 468 26.30 -0.44 1.99
C GLU A 468 24.87 -0.56 1.45
N LEU A 469 24.69 -0.72 0.14
CA LEU A 469 23.39 -0.91 -0.47
C LEU A 469 22.71 -2.19 0.03
N ASP A 470 23.43 -3.27 0.13
CA ASP A 470 22.91 -4.56 0.60
C ASP A 470 22.45 -4.43 2.06
N ASN A 471 23.24 -3.82 2.94
CA ASN A 471 22.87 -3.52 4.32
C ASN A 471 21.68 -2.58 4.41
N PHE A 472 21.59 -1.57 3.54
CA PHE A 472 20.45 -0.64 3.54
C PHE A 472 19.14 -1.33 3.15
N THR A 473 19.19 -2.31 2.25
CA THR A 473 18.00 -3.05 1.77
C THR A 473 17.64 -4.24 2.62
N ASP A 474 18.56 -4.74 3.43
CA ASP A 474 18.31 -5.82 4.37
C ASP A 474 17.32 -5.37 5.46
N VAL A 475 16.37 -6.24 5.74
CA VAL A 475 15.31 -6.00 6.73
C VAL A 475 15.83 -6.13 8.16
N GLU A 476 16.81 -7.02 8.37
CA GLU A 476 17.38 -7.30 9.68
C GLU A 476 18.45 -6.29 10.08
N GLU A 477 19.07 -5.62 9.09
CA GLU A 477 20.10 -4.62 9.34
C GLU A 477 19.49 -3.26 9.69
N GLN A 478 19.80 -2.77 10.90
CA GLN A 478 19.31 -1.48 11.37
C GLN A 478 19.99 -0.30 10.67
N CYS A 479 21.27 -0.41 10.39
CA CYS A 479 22.08 0.61 9.68
C CYS A 479 22.49 0.10 8.30
N PRO A 480 22.63 0.98 7.33
CA PRO A 480 22.42 2.44 7.33
C PRO A 480 20.97 2.86 7.52
N VAL A 481 20.76 4.00 8.20
CA VAL A 481 19.42 4.59 8.40
C VAL A 481 19.11 5.61 7.32
N ILE A 482 20.03 6.49 7.00
CA ILE A 482 19.86 7.56 6.01
C ILE A 482 20.80 7.33 4.83
N ALA A 483 20.24 7.19 3.65
CA ALA A 483 20.97 7.08 2.38
C ALA A 483 20.74 8.33 1.53
N THR A 484 21.81 9.09 1.22
CA THR A 484 21.75 10.17 0.22
C THR A 484 22.10 9.62 -1.15
N THR A 485 21.35 9.99 -2.18
CA THR A 485 21.53 9.48 -3.55
C THR A 485 21.16 10.51 -4.59
N SER A 486 21.72 10.40 -5.77
CA SER A 486 21.23 11.17 -6.93
C SER A 486 20.22 10.36 -7.74
N LYS A 487 20.62 9.28 -8.39
CA LYS A 487 19.75 8.44 -9.24
C LYS A 487 19.78 6.96 -8.91
N MET A 488 20.77 6.51 -8.13
CA MET A 488 21.01 5.07 -7.97
C MET A 488 19.87 4.34 -7.28
N LEU A 489 19.23 4.95 -6.28
CA LEU A 489 18.11 4.36 -5.54
C LEU A 489 16.73 4.58 -6.19
N THR A 490 16.67 5.28 -7.33
CA THR A 490 15.40 5.54 -8.03
C THR A 490 14.75 4.24 -8.50
N THR A 491 15.54 3.26 -8.96
CA THR A 491 15.02 2.05 -9.60
C THR A 491 15.84 0.81 -9.29
N GLY A 492 15.24 -0.35 -9.52
CA GLY A 492 15.94 -1.63 -9.53
C GLY A 492 16.35 -2.16 -8.15
N ILE A 493 15.90 -1.56 -7.07
CA ILE A 493 16.27 -1.93 -5.71
C ILE A 493 15.00 -2.16 -4.89
N ASP A 494 14.92 -3.28 -4.19
CA ASP A 494 13.79 -3.60 -3.33
C ASP A 494 14.01 -3.05 -1.92
N THR A 495 13.52 -1.85 -1.67
CA THR A 495 13.64 -1.16 -0.37
C THR A 495 12.43 -1.45 0.51
N LYS A 496 12.44 -2.59 1.21
CA LYS A 496 11.27 -3.06 1.98
C LYS A 496 10.94 -2.17 3.19
N MET A 497 11.96 -1.58 3.83
CA MET A 497 11.83 -0.89 5.11
C MET A 497 11.83 0.65 5.03
N VAL A 498 11.85 1.24 3.84
CA VAL A 498 11.87 2.70 3.70
C VAL A 498 10.58 3.33 4.22
N LYS A 499 10.68 4.15 5.25
CA LYS A 499 9.58 4.87 5.91
C LYS A 499 9.57 6.37 5.57
N LEU A 500 10.69 6.94 5.12
CA LEU A 500 10.80 8.34 4.72
C LEU A 500 11.51 8.47 3.37
N ILE A 501 10.89 9.20 2.46
CA ILE A 501 11.47 9.60 1.18
C ILE A 501 11.56 11.11 1.16
N VAL A 502 12.76 11.66 0.98
CA VAL A 502 13.00 13.10 0.91
C VAL A 502 13.30 13.49 -0.54
N LEU A 503 12.50 14.40 -1.07
CA LEU A 503 12.64 14.91 -2.42
C LEU A 503 13.35 16.26 -2.38
N ASP A 504 14.67 16.26 -2.54
CA ASP A 504 15.49 17.45 -2.76
C ASP A 504 16.24 17.36 -4.08
N ALA A 505 15.59 16.74 -5.06
CA ALA A 505 16.03 16.61 -6.44
C ALA A 505 15.03 17.25 -7.39
N ASN A 506 15.51 17.76 -8.51
CA ASN A 506 14.63 18.16 -9.62
C ASN A 506 14.19 16.88 -10.35
N ILE A 507 12.93 16.51 -10.19
CA ILE A 507 12.33 15.33 -10.83
C ILE A 507 11.90 15.75 -12.23
N GLY A 508 12.39 15.04 -13.25
CA GLY A 508 12.20 15.41 -14.65
C GLY A 508 10.94 14.81 -15.29
N SER A 509 10.35 13.78 -14.68
CA SER A 509 9.22 13.07 -15.30
C SER A 509 8.29 12.41 -14.27
N MET A 510 7.03 12.20 -14.66
CA MET A 510 6.06 11.41 -13.92
C MET A 510 6.59 9.98 -13.62
N THR A 511 7.26 9.38 -14.58
CA THR A 511 7.85 8.05 -14.44
C THR A 511 8.90 8.01 -13.34
N GLU A 512 9.83 8.97 -13.30
CA GLU A 512 10.82 9.08 -12.25
C GLU A 512 10.17 9.28 -10.89
N PHE A 513 9.17 10.14 -10.80
CA PHE A 513 8.39 10.38 -9.59
C PHE A 513 7.75 9.09 -9.07
N LYS A 514 7.02 8.35 -9.92
CA LYS A 514 6.38 7.08 -9.54
C LYS A 514 7.37 6.00 -9.11
N GLN A 515 8.54 5.96 -9.70
CA GLN A 515 9.60 5.04 -9.28
C GLN A 515 10.17 5.40 -7.91
N ILE A 516 10.35 6.67 -7.63
CA ILE A 516 10.80 7.18 -6.32
C ILE A 516 9.76 6.83 -5.25
N ILE A 517 8.48 7.13 -5.47
CA ILE A 517 7.39 6.77 -4.54
C ILE A 517 7.36 5.26 -4.33
N GLY A 518 7.53 4.49 -5.40
CA GLY A 518 7.57 3.04 -5.35
C GLY A 518 8.60 2.44 -4.39
N ARG A 519 9.59 3.22 -3.95
CA ARG A 519 10.56 2.79 -2.90
C ARG A 519 9.91 2.67 -1.52
N GLY A 520 8.84 3.44 -1.27
CA GLY A 520 8.12 3.43 0.00
C GLY A 520 6.93 2.46 0.05
N THR A 521 6.46 1.94 -1.08
CA THR A 521 5.15 1.26 -1.17
C THR A 521 5.09 -0.15 -0.56
N ARG A 522 6.20 -0.75 -0.17
CA ARG A 522 6.20 -2.08 0.45
C ARG A 522 5.56 -2.04 1.84
N LEU A 523 4.67 -2.99 2.13
CA LEU A 523 4.13 -3.25 3.46
C LEU A 523 5.00 -4.25 4.22
N ARG A 524 5.24 -3.96 5.49
CA ARG A 524 5.94 -4.84 6.44
C ARG A 524 5.35 -4.62 7.83
N GLU A 525 4.14 -5.08 8.05
CA GLU A 525 3.40 -4.87 9.29
C GLU A 525 4.11 -5.47 10.50
N ALA A 526 4.69 -6.67 10.34
CA ALA A 526 5.46 -7.31 11.39
C ALA A 526 6.65 -6.46 11.88
N ASP A 527 7.20 -5.60 11.01
CA ASP A 527 8.32 -4.69 11.29
C ASP A 527 7.84 -3.24 11.51
N GLY A 528 6.54 -3.06 11.74
CA GLY A 528 5.94 -1.75 12.00
C GLY A 528 6.01 -0.77 10.82
N LYS A 529 6.12 -1.28 9.59
CA LYS A 529 6.02 -0.45 8.39
C LYS A 529 4.66 -0.65 7.71
N VAL A 530 3.76 0.28 7.97
CA VAL A 530 2.36 0.26 7.48
C VAL A 530 2.05 1.43 6.56
N TYR A 531 2.81 2.51 6.62
CA TYR A 531 2.79 3.65 5.70
C TYR A 531 4.20 4.21 5.53
N PHE A 532 4.35 5.16 4.63
CA PHE A 532 5.57 5.95 4.49
C PHE A 532 5.25 7.43 4.31
N THR A 533 6.26 8.27 4.46
CA THR A 533 6.13 9.71 4.30
C THR A 533 7.03 10.20 3.19
N ILE A 534 6.51 11.13 2.39
CA ILE A 534 7.27 11.89 1.39
C ILE A 534 7.48 13.28 1.95
N MET A 535 8.72 13.71 2.09
CA MET A 535 9.07 15.09 2.47
C MET A 535 9.59 15.81 1.22
N ASP A 536 8.84 16.80 0.74
CA ASP A 536 9.06 17.42 -0.56
C ASP A 536 9.54 18.85 -0.43
N PHE A 537 10.78 19.12 -0.84
CA PHE A 537 11.41 20.44 -0.88
C PHE A 537 11.47 21.04 -2.30
N ARG A 538 10.86 20.36 -3.30
CA ARG A 538 10.96 20.74 -4.72
C ARG A 538 9.61 20.86 -5.41
N LYS A 539 8.52 20.79 -4.66
CA LYS A 539 7.13 20.82 -5.16
C LYS A 539 6.83 19.71 -6.17
N ALA A 540 7.62 18.63 -6.16
CA ALA A 540 7.46 17.52 -7.09
C ALA A 540 6.08 16.83 -6.92
N THR A 541 5.57 16.74 -5.70
CA THR A 541 4.26 16.18 -5.40
C THR A 541 3.09 16.99 -5.98
N ASN A 542 3.29 18.27 -6.30
CA ASN A 542 2.26 19.08 -6.97
C ASN A 542 2.22 18.85 -8.49
N HIS A 543 3.40 18.59 -9.08
CA HIS A 543 3.54 18.51 -10.52
C HIS A 543 3.24 17.12 -11.09
N PHE A 544 3.44 16.07 -10.29
CA PHE A 544 3.43 14.69 -10.76
C PHE A 544 2.38 13.79 -10.09
N ALA A 545 1.46 14.35 -9.30
CA ALA A 545 0.34 13.60 -8.76
C ALA A 545 -0.62 13.17 -9.90
N ASP A 546 -0.89 11.87 -9.97
CA ASP A 546 -1.89 11.27 -10.87
C ASP A 546 -2.90 10.52 -9.98
N GLU A 547 -3.96 11.21 -9.59
CA GLU A 547 -4.92 10.70 -8.61
C GLU A 547 -5.61 9.42 -9.08
N ASP A 548 -5.82 9.26 -10.38
CA ASP A 548 -6.44 8.06 -10.96
C ASP A 548 -5.54 6.83 -10.82
N PHE A 549 -4.22 7.02 -10.89
CA PHE A 549 -3.26 5.91 -10.84
C PHE A 549 -2.60 5.77 -9.47
N ASP A 550 -2.16 6.87 -8.87
CA ASP A 550 -1.41 6.87 -7.60
C ASP A 550 -2.33 6.87 -6.38
N GLY A 551 -3.55 7.35 -6.56
CA GLY A 551 -4.48 7.65 -5.48
C GLY A 551 -4.08 8.91 -4.70
N PRO A 552 -5.00 9.51 -3.96
CA PRO A 552 -4.68 10.64 -3.09
C PRO A 552 -3.80 10.19 -1.93
N PRO A 553 -2.84 11.03 -1.47
CA PRO A 553 -2.12 10.78 -0.24
C PRO A 553 -3.08 10.76 0.95
N VAL A 554 -2.76 10.01 2.00
CA VAL A 554 -3.54 10.01 3.25
C VAL A 554 -3.58 11.42 3.86
N GLN A 555 -2.49 12.15 3.73
CA GLN A 555 -2.34 13.50 4.26
C GLN A 555 -1.33 14.30 3.45
N VAL A 556 -1.62 15.59 3.22
CA VAL A 556 -0.65 16.59 2.79
C VAL A 556 -0.48 17.60 3.93
N TYR A 557 0.77 17.89 4.33
CA TYR A 557 1.09 18.81 5.41
C TYR A 557 2.21 19.76 5.00
N GLU A 558 2.01 21.03 5.29
CA GLU A 558 2.94 22.12 4.96
C GLU A 558 3.28 22.88 6.25
N PRO A 559 4.37 22.50 6.98
CA PRO A 559 4.71 23.09 8.27
C PRO A 559 5.25 24.52 8.15
N LYS A 560 4.86 25.43 9.08
CA LYS A 560 5.41 26.79 9.23
C LYS A 560 6.74 26.80 9.93
N GLU A 561 7.37 27.98 9.90
CA GLU A 561 8.51 28.23 10.75
C GLU A 561 8.10 28.11 12.24
N GLY A 562 8.82 27.24 12.96
CA GLY A 562 8.53 26.96 14.37
C GLY A 562 7.52 25.84 14.63
N GLU A 563 6.82 25.37 13.61
CA GLU A 563 5.93 24.21 13.75
C GLU A 563 6.65 22.88 13.64
N SER A 564 5.99 21.83 14.18
CA SER A 564 6.49 20.47 14.10
C SER A 564 6.63 20.04 12.64
N VAL A 565 7.70 19.34 12.30
CA VAL A 565 7.86 18.67 11.00
C VAL A 565 7.01 17.41 10.88
N VAL A 566 6.45 16.94 11.98
CA VAL A 566 5.55 15.80 11.99
C VAL A 566 4.14 16.33 11.76
N PRO A 567 3.45 15.87 10.71
CA PRO A 567 2.08 16.29 10.47
C PRO A 567 1.17 15.96 11.66
N PRO A 568 0.18 16.81 11.94
CA PRO A 568 -0.84 16.48 12.92
C PRO A 568 -1.55 15.17 12.53
N GLU A 569 -2.09 14.49 13.52
CA GLU A 569 -2.70 13.18 13.29
C GLU A 569 -3.97 13.29 12.45
N VAL A 570 -4.09 12.48 11.39
CA VAL A 570 -5.28 12.38 10.52
C VAL A 570 -6.06 11.13 10.85
N TYR A 571 -7.36 11.24 10.86
CA TYR A 571 -8.28 10.15 11.16
C TYR A 571 -9.18 9.90 9.94
N GLN A 572 -9.21 8.67 9.47
CA GLN A 572 -10.01 8.21 8.34
C GLN A 572 -11.06 7.20 8.85
N SER A 573 -12.24 7.21 8.27
CA SER A 573 -13.28 6.19 8.48
C SER A 573 -13.65 5.52 7.17
N GLU A 574 -14.14 4.30 7.24
CA GLU A 574 -14.64 3.52 6.11
C GLU A 574 -16.18 3.48 6.17
N ASN A 575 -16.84 3.75 5.03
CA ASN A 575 -18.31 3.63 4.94
C ASN A 575 -18.74 2.17 4.74
N GLU A 576 -20.05 1.90 4.74
CA GLU A 576 -20.60 0.55 4.56
C GLU A 576 -20.24 -0.08 3.20
N ALA A 577 -19.91 0.74 2.21
CA ALA A 577 -19.47 0.28 0.89
C ALA A 577 -17.96 -0.05 0.82
N GLY A 578 -17.21 0.17 1.91
CA GLY A 578 -15.76 -0.03 1.96
C GLY A 578 -14.97 1.12 1.33
N GLU A 579 -15.60 2.27 1.10
CA GLU A 579 -14.95 3.49 0.64
C GLU A 579 -14.51 4.33 1.85
N VAL A 580 -13.31 4.87 1.79
CA VAL A 580 -12.79 5.72 2.86
C VAL A 580 -13.30 7.15 2.66
N GLU A 581 -14.12 7.63 3.58
CA GLU A 581 -14.56 9.00 3.62
C GLU A 581 -13.70 9.82 4.56
N ASN A 582 -13.20 10.94 4.06
CA ASN A 582 -12.67 12.01 4.88
C ASN A 582 -13.77 13.07 5.02
N MET A 583 -14.12 13.45 6.22
CA MET A 583 -15.26 14.36 6.43
C MET A 583 -14.83 15.82 6.48
N THR A 584 -15.48 16.66 5.68
CA THR A 584 -15.35 18.13 5.74
C THR A 584 -16.66 18.85 5.66
N GLU A 585 -16.73 19.99 6.30
CA GLU A 585 -17.67 21.07 5.98
C GLU A 585 -16.91 22.37 5.68
N ASN A 586 -17.36 23.02 4.60
CA ASN A 586 -17.12 24.42 4.22
C ASN A 586 -15.66 24.91 4.11
N ALA A 587 -15.10 24.75 2.92
CA ALA A 587 -14.00 25.60 2.48
C ALA A 587 -14.52 26.69 1.50
N PRO A 588 -14.00 27.92 1.55
CA PRO A 588 -14.26 28.91 0.51
C PRO A 588 -13.64 28.46 -0.82
N GLU A 589 -14.35 28.76 -1.91
CA GLU A 589 -13.93 28.46 -3.27
C GLU A 589 -12.45 28.85 -3.50
N ALA A 590 -11.64 27.86 -3.83
CA ALA A 590 -10.25 28.07 -4.22
C ALA A 590 -10.23 28.73 -5.61
N ALA A 591 -9.58 29.88 -5.70
CA ALA A 591 -9.28 30.51 -6.96
C ALA A 591 -8.51 29.53 -7.85
N THR A 592 -9.05 29.26 -9.02
CA THR A 592 -8.41 28.47 -10.08
C THR A 592 -7.07 29.11 -10.44
N GLY A 593 -5.99 28.48 -9.99
CA GLY A 593 -4.66 28.83 -10.43
C GLY A 593 -4.52 28.52 -11.92
N THR A 594 -4.29 29.55 -12.71
CA THR A 594 -3.96 29.43 -14.11
C THR A 594 -2.76 28.51 -14.29
N ALA A 595 -2.96 27.41 -15.00
CA ALA A 595 -1.89 26.57 -15.47
C ALA A 595 -0.92 27.40 -16.32
N LEU A 596 0.35 27.39 -15.95
CA LEU A 596 1.41 27.94 -16.79
C LEU A 596 1.51 27.10 -18.08
N PRO A 597 1.74 27.75 -19.24
CA PRO A 597 1.86 27.02 -20.50
C PRO A 597 3.05 26.03 -20.43
N PRO A 598 2.96 24.92 -21.14
CA PRO A 598 4.05 23.95 -21.19
C PRO A 598 5.29 24.59 -21.83
N ASP A 599 6.42 24.42 -21.15
CA ASP A 599 7.73 24.86 -21.60
C ASP A 599 8.07 24.15 -22.93
N VAL A 600 8.30 24.92 -23.98
CA VAL A 600 8.72 24.42 -25.28
C VAL A 600 10.21 24.08 -25.16
N GLY A 601 10.53 22.80 -25.15
CA GLY A 601 11.90 22.31 -25.15
C GLY A 601 12.61 22.77 -26.43
N ILE A 602 13.69 23.52 -26.28
CA ILE A 602 14.61 23.80 -27.36
C ILE A 602 15.53 22.57 -27.47
N GLU A 603 15.36 21.83 -28.56
CA GLU A 603 16.31 20.80 -28.97
C GLU A 603 17.57 21.50 -29.49
N GLY A 604 18.68 21.21 -28.86
CA GLY A 604 20.02 21.48 -29.30
C GLY A 604 20.88 20.30 -29.00
N ASP A 605 21.27 19.55 -30.02
CA ASP A 605 22.29 18.52 -29.98
C ASP A 605 23.69 19.17 -29.82
N ASP A 606 24.01 19.58 -28.61
CA ASP A 606 25.36 19.78 -28.16
C ASP A 606 25.42 19.32 -26.70
N GLU A 607 26.37 18.48 -26.30
CA GLU A 607 26.61 18.20 -24.89
C GLU A 607 26.71 19.54 -24.16
N PRO A 608 25.78 19.92 -23.29
CA PRO A 608 25.83 21.20 -22.62
C PRO A 608 27.05 21.18 -21.72
N ALA A 609 28.00 22.08 -21.95
CA ALA A 609 29.06 22.38 -21.01
C ALA A 609 28.47 22.43 -19.61
N LYS A 610 29.03 21.67 -18.67
CA LYS A 610 28.51 21.60 -17.29
C LYS A 610 28.22 23.02 -16.82
N PRO A 611 26.99 23.35 -16.41
CA PRO A 611 26.65 24.71 -16.04
C PRO A 611 27.57 25.18 -14.93
N LYS A 612 28.07 26.42 -15.03
CA LYS A 612 28.92 27.03 -14.05
C LYS A 612 28.19 27.04 -12.71
N LYS A 613 28.79 26.44 -11.69
CA LYS A 613 28.18 26.28 -10.37
C LYS A 613 28.78 27.31 -9.40
N TYR A 614 27.95 28.14 -8.82
CA TYR A 614 28.34 29.14 -7.80
C TYR A 614 28.01 28.59 -6.42
N TYR A 615 28.88 28.82 -5.44
CA TYR A 615 28.75 28.39 -4.07
C TYR A 615 28.66 29.57 -3.12
N VAL A 616 27.54 29.76 -2.47
CA VAL A 616 27.26 30.92 -1.64
C VAL A 616 27.10 30.48 -0.18
N ASN A 617 27.93 31.11 0.69
CA ASN A 617 27.84 30.95 2.13
C ASN A 617 27.08 32.16 2.72
N ASN A 618 26.58 32.01 3.95
CA ASN A 618 25.97 33.09 4.75
C ASN A 618 24.67 33.67 4.16
N VAL A 619 23.95 32.91 3.37
CA VAL A 619 22.56 33.21 3.04
C VAL A 619 21.68 32.54 4.09
N GLU A 620 20.95 33.36 4.86
CA GLU A 620 19.97 32.85 5.83
C GLU A 620 18.78 32.30 5.05
N VAL A 621 18.46 31.04 5.29
CA VAL A 621 17.32 30.35 4.67
C VAL A 621 16.38 29.91 5.77
N THR A 622 15.15 30.39 5.72
CA THR A 622 14.08 30.06 6.66
C THR A 622 12.91 29.39 5.93
N ILE A 623 11.93 28.93 6.68
CA ILE A 623 10.70 28.37 6.10
C ILE A 623 9.73 29.51 5.83
N ALA A 624 9.22 29.60 4.61
CA ALA A 624 8.50 30.78 4.16
C ALA A 624 6.99 30.76 4.41
N HIS A 625 6.29 29.67 4.19
CA HIS A 625 4.81 29.61 4.30
C HIS A 625 4.24 28.24 4.55
N GLU A 626 2.96 28.29 4.95
CA GLU A 626 2.12 27.17 5.30
C GLU A 626 0.74 27.20 4.65
N ARG A 627 0.26 26.00 4.35
CA ARG A 627 -1.17 25.66 4.33
C ARG A 627 -1.32 24.19 4.69
N THR A 628 -2.11 23.94 5.73
CA THR A 628 -2.58 22.58 6.04
C THR A 628 -3.76 22.28 5.14
N GLN A 629 -3.63 21.27 4.31
CA GLN A 629 -4.69 20.84 3.40
C GLN A 629 -4.80 19.31 3.44
N TYR A 630 -6.01 18.83 3.66
CA TYR A 630 -6.35 17.42 3.63
C TYR A 630 -7.16 17.11 2.38
N TYR A 631 -6.90 15.99 1.71
CA TYR A 631 -7.73 15.53 0.60
C TYR A 631 -8.57 14.32 1.00
N GLY A 632 -9.89 14.42 0.82
CA GLY A 632 -10.84 13.35 1.04
C GLY A 632 -10.76 12.25 -0.03
N ALA A 633 -11.42 11.13 0.22
CA ALA A 633 -11.55 10.05 -0.76
C ALA A 633 -12.24 10.50 -2.06
N ASN A 634 -12.96 11.62 -2.01
CA ASN A 634 -13.61 12.29 -3.13
C ASN A 634 -12.81 13.44 -3.75
N GLY A 635 -11.53 13.60 -3.39
CA GLY A 635 -10.65 14.67 -3.92
C GLY A 635 -10.89 16.06 -3.31
N GLN A 636 -11.68 16.19 -2.24
CA GLN A 636 -11.94 17.48 -1.57
C GLN A 636 -11.04 17.70 -0.35
N LEU A 637 -10.75 18.97 -0.07
CA LEU A 637 -9.85 19.45 0.98
C LEU A 637 -10.51 19.47 2.35
N ILE A 638 -9.85 18.97 3.39
CA ILE A 638 -10.38 18.93 4.77
C ILE A 638 -9.45 19.59 5.77
N THR A 639 -10.04 20.36 6.69
CA THR A 639 -9.34 20.99 7.81
C THR A 639 -10.16 20.80 9.08
N GLU A 640 -9.92 19.75 9.89
CA GLU A 640 -10.65 19.53 11.17
C GLU A 640 -9.73 18.88 12.21
N SER A 641 -9.89 19.25 13.51
CA SER A 641 -9.14 18.65 14.62
C SER A 641 -9.76 17.30 15.03
N LEU A 642 -8.98 16.43 15.70
CA LEU A 642 -9.49 15.17 16.25
C LEU A 642 -10.70 15.37 17.17
N LYS A 643 -10.68 16.45 17.96
CA LYS A 643 -11.81 16.82 18.85
C LYS A 643 -13.06 17.14 18.05
N ASP A 644 -12.96 17.97 17.02
CA ASP A 644 -14.09 18.35 16.19
C ASP A 644 -14.65 17.16 15.42
N TYR A 645 -13.79 16.32 14.88
CA TYR A 645 -14.17 15.07 14.20
C TYR A 645 -14.92 14.12 15.16
N THR A 646 -14.36 13.89 16.35
CA THR A 646 -15.00 13.05 17.38
C THR A 646 -16.33 13.63 17.83
N LYS A 647 -16.39 14.95 18.02
CA LYS A 647 -17.62 15.67 18.37
C LYS A 647 -18.69 15.44 17.32
N LYS A 648 -18.35 15.61 16.04
CA LYS A 648 -19.27 15.43 14.90
C LYS A 648 -19.81 14.00 14.80
N ASN A 649 -18.95 13.01 14.86
CA ASN A 649 -19.36 11.59 14.75
C ASN A 649 -20.21 11.14 15.94
N LEU A 650 -19.82 11.48 17.16
CA LEU A 650 -20.60 11.15 18.34
C LEU A 650 -21.95 11.85 18.33
N THR A 651 -22.03 13.15 17.97
CA THR A 651 -23.31 13.88 17.92
C THR A 651 -24.19 13.45 16.76
N LYS A 652 -23.62 12.96 15.64
CA LYS A 652 -24.38 12.35 14.54
C LYS A 652 -25.02 11.02 14.94
N GLY A 653 -24.28 10.17 15.66
CA GLY A 653 -24.77 8.90 16.16
C GLY A 653 -25.67 9.02 17.40
N TYR A 654 -25.35 9.98 18.25
CA TYR A 654 -26.03 10.19 19.55
C TYR A 654 -26.30 11.67 19.76
N ALA A 655 -27.54 12.10 19.48
CA ALA A 655 -27.92 13.51 19.51
C ALA A 655 -27.82 14.18 20.90
N SER A 656 -27.66 13.41 21.98
CA SER A 656 -27.52 13.93 23.35
C SER A 656 -26.61 13.04 24.19
N VAL A 657 -26.06 13.65 25.28
CA VAL A 657 -25.30 12.91 26.30
C VAL A 657 -26.10 11.73 26.86
N ASP A 658 -27.42 11.92 27.06
CA ASP A 658 -28.25 10.87 27.63
C ASP A 658 -28.47 9.71 26.67
N ALA A 659 -28.59 9.96 25.38
CA ALA A 659 -28.65 8.94 24.36
C ALA A 659 -27.35 8.15 24.31
N PHE A 660 -26.20 8.82 24.32
CA PHE A 660 -24.89 8.18 24.38
C PHE A 660 -24.67 7.40 25.68
N ARG A 661 -25.08 7.96 26.82
CA ARG A 661 -25.04 7.29 28.13
C ARG A 661 -25.89 6.02 28.15
N SER A 662 -27.11 6.05 27.62
CA SER A 662 -27.95 4.85 27.51
C SER A 662 -27.21 3.77 26.70
N ARG A 663 -26.71 4.10 25.52
CA ARG A 663 -25.98 3.15 24.68
C ARG A 663 -24.72 2.59 25.39
N TRP A 664 -24.00 3.47 26.10
CA TRP A 664 -22.83 3.05 26.88
C TRP A 664 -23.22 2.09 28.00
N ASN A 665 -24.31 2.38 28.75
CA ASN A 665 -24.74 1.53 29.84
C ASN A 665 -25.36 0.20 29.36
N ASP A 666 -26.06 0.21 28.24
CA ASP A 666 -26.70 -0.97 27.64
C ASP A 666 -25.72 -1.92 26.95
N ALA A 667 -24.54 -1.46 26.59
CA ALA A 667 -23.52 -2.33 26.02
C ALA A 667 -23.05 -3.36 27.07
N GLU A 668 -23.20 -4.63 26.80
CA GLU A 668 -22.72 -5.73 27.67
C GLU A 668 -21.22 -5.66 27.89
N LYS A 669 -20.46 -5.37 26.81
CA LYS A 669 -19.02 -5.13 26.86
C LYS A 669 -18.71 -3.73 26.30
N LYS A 670 -18.13 -2.88 27.14
CA LYS A 670 -17.68 -1.54 26.75
C LYS A 670 -16.57 -1.59 25.71
N ALA A 671 -15.74 -2.63 25.75
CA ALA A 671 -14.70 -2.89 24.77
C ALA A 671 -15.25 -3.02 23.32
N GLU A 672 -16.42 -3.66 23.16
CA GLU A 672 -17.07 -3.81 21.86
C GLU A 672 -17.61 -2.46 21.34
N LEU A 673 -18.21 -1.67 22.22
CA LEU A 673 -18.66 -0.32 21.87
C LEU A 673 -17.48 0.61 21.54
N ILE A 674 -16.39 0.53 22.29
CA ILE A 674 -15.18 1.30 21.99
C ILE A 674 -14.61 0.90 20.61
N LYS A 675 -14.65 -0.38 20.29
CA LYS A 675 -14.25 -0.89 18.97
C LYS A 675 -15.18 -0.39 17.86
N GLU A 676 -16.49 -0.45 18.09
CA GLU A 676 -17.49 0.12 17.16
C GLU A 676 -17.25 1.61 16.91
N LEU A 677 -16.97 2.37 17.96
CA LEU A 677 -16.64 3.79 17.85
C LEU A 677 -15.30 4.02 17.14
N ALA A 678 -14.31 3.15 17.37
CA ALA A 678 -13.03 3.21 16.67
C ALA A 678 -13.16 2.91 15.16
N GLU A 679 -14.06 1.98 14.80
CA GLU A 679 -14.41 1.69 13.40
C GLU A 679 -15.10 2.89 12.73
N GLN A 680 -15.77 3.73 13.50
CA GLN A 680 -16.32 5.02 13.07
C GLN A 680 -15.30 6.17 13.14
N GLY A 681 -14.05 5.90 13.45
CA GLY A 681 -12.97 6.88 13.51
C GLY A 681 -12.84 7.64 14.84
N VAL A 682 -13.54 7.20 15.90
CA VAL A 682 -13.42 7.78 17.25
C VAL A 682 -12.31 7.06 18.03
N LEU A 683 -11.13 7.63 18.07
CA LEU A 683 -9.92 7.01 18.65
C LEU A 683 -9.70 7.45 20.09
N LEU A 684 -10.12 6.62 21.03
CA LEU A 684 -10.08 6.92 22.44
C LEU A 684 -8.65 7.15 22.98
N GLU A 685 -7.68 6.35 22.54
CA GLU A 685 -6.28 6.48 23.03
C GLU A 685 -5.62 7.76 22.53
N ALA A 686 -5.83 8.13 21.29
CA ALA A 686 -5.30 9.37 20.73
C ALA A 686 -5.95 10.61 21.40
N LEU A 687 -7.25 10.55 21.69
CA LEU A 687 -7.93 11.58 22.47
C LEU A 687 -7.38 11.70 23.89
N ARG A 688 -7.02 10.58 24.53
CA ARG A 688 -6.36 10.58 25.85
C ARG A 688 -5.01 11.29 25.83
N GLU A 689 -4.22 11.09 24.79
CA GLU A 689 -2.93 11.79 24.65
C GLU A 689 -3.09 13.30 24.48
N GLU A 690 -4.14 13.73 23.81
CA GLU A 690 -4.43 15.14 23.52
C GLU A 690 -5.13 15.88 24.68
N VAL A 691 -6.05 15.21 25.38
CA VAL A 691 -6.93 15.83 26.38
C VAL A 691 -6.48 15.51 27.80
N GLY A 692 -6.08 14.28 28.11
CA GLY A 692 -5.63 13.85 29.43
C GLY A 692 -5.60 12.33 29.59
N LYS A 693 -4.43 11.79 29.92
CA LYS A 693 -4.16 10.33 29.98
C LYS A 693 -4.96 9.59 31.07
N ASP A 694 -5.31 10.28 32.14
CA ASP A 694 -5.97 9.68 33.32
C ASP A 694 -7.50 9.75 33.26
N LEU A 695 -8.05 10.32 32.18
CA LEU A 695 -9.50 10.41 32.01
C LEU A 695 -10.11 9.05 31.71
N ASP A 696 -11.30 8.83 32.24
CA ASP A 696 -12.13 7.70 31.85
C ASP A 696 -12.59 7.86 30.38
N GLY A 697 -12.69 6.76 29.66
CA GLY A 697 -13.05 6.79 28.23
C GLY A 697 -14.41 7.40 27.95
N PHE A 698 -15.40 7.12 28.78
CA PHE A 698 -16.74 7.71 28.66
C PHE A 698 -16.70 9.22 28.90
N ASP A 699 -15.99 9.65 29.95
CA ASP A 699 -15.90 11.08 30.30
C ASP A 699 -15.12 11.87 29.27
N LEU A 700 -14.06 11.27 28.74
CA LEU A 700 -13.29 11.86 27.64
C LEU A 700 -14.17 12.11 26.42
N LEU A 701 -14.94 11.10 25.98
CA LEU A 701 -15.86 11.22 24.87
C LEU A 701 -16.98 12.23 25.14
N CYS A 702 -17.53 12.24 26.36
CA CYS A 702 -18.55 13.23 26.77
C CYS A 702 -17.98 14.65 26.86
N HIS A 703 -16.73 14.78 27.28
CA HIS A 703 -16.06 16.08 27.31
C HIS A 703 -15.87 16.64 25.89
N VAL A 704 -15.34 15.83 25.00
CA VAL A 704 -15.06 16.24 23.62
C VAL A 704 -16.35 16.51 22.83
N ALA A 705 -17.37 15.64 22.93
CA ALA A 705 -18.56 15.74 22.10
C ALA A 705 -19.63 16.69 22.65
N TYR A 706 -19.73 16.79 23.99
CA TYR A 706 -20.84 17.49 24.64
C TYR A 706 -20.42 18.55 25.67
N ASP A 707 -19.14 18.92 25.67
CA ASP A 707 -18.53 19.94 26.54
C ASP A 707 -18.79 19.69 28.05
N ARG A 708 -18.80 18.41 28.48
CA ARG A 708 -18.99 18.06 29.89
C ARG A 708 -17.67 18.00 30.67
N PRO A 709 -17.64 18.42 31.94
CA PRO A 709 -16.44 18.24 32.78
C PRO A 709 -16.11 16.73 32.88
N PRO A 710 -14.89 16.32 32.50
CA PRO A 710 -14.52 14.92 32.55
C PRO A 710 -14.09 14.48 33.93
N LEU A 711 -14.34 13.24 34.29
CA LEU A 711 -13.82 12.59 35.49
C LEU A 711 -12.65 11.65 35.11
N THR A 712 -11.65 11.64 35.98
CA THR A 712 -10.57 10.67 35.90
C THR A 712 -11.08 9.27 36.34
N ARG A 713 -10.40 8.22 35.90
CA ARG A 713 -10.68 6.86 36.37
C ARG A 713 -10.66 6.75 37.88
N LYS A 714 -9.70 7.42 38.52
CA LYS A 714 -9.57 7.47 39.99
C LYS A 714 -10.76 8.14 40.67
N GLU A 715 -11.26 9.24 40.14
CA GLU A 715 -12.44 9.92 40.66
C GLU A 715 -13.69 9.06 40.55
N ARG A 716 -13.86 8.35 39.42
CA ARG A 716 -14.97 7.39 39.27
C ARG A 716 -14.88 6.24 40.26
N ALA A 717 -13.71 5.63 40.40
CA ALA A 717 -13.49 4.57 41.38
C ALA A 717 -13.77 5.05 42.82
N ASN A 718 -13.34 6.25 43.18
CA ASN A 718 -13.62 6.83 44.48
C ASN A 718 -15.11 7.11 44.69
N ASN A 719 -15.83 7.47 43.64
CA ASN A 719 -17.31 7.66 43.74
C ASN A 719 -18.02 6.34 44.01
N VAL A 720 -17.56 5.20 43.45
CA VAL A 720 -18.10 3.87 43.79
C VAL A 720 -17.82 3.55 45.26
N ARG A 721 -16.59 3.78 45.75
CA ARG A 721 -16.20 3.53 47.17
C ARG A 721 -17.06 4.37 48.14
N LYS A 722 -17.32 5.63 47.82
CA LYS A 722 -18.13 6.55 48.67
C LYS A 722 -19.61 6.16 48.79
N ARG A 723 -20.17 5.40 47.81
CA ARG A 723 -21.57 4.97 47.83
C ARG A 723 -21.80 3.68 48.61
N ASP A 724 -20.80 3.16 49.27
CA ASP A 724 -20.83 1.90 50.05
C ASP A 724 -21.41 0.72 49.23
N TYR A 725 -21.12 0.68 47.95
CA TYR A 725 -21.60 -0.37 47.04
C TYR A 725 -21.17 -1.78 47.53
N PHE A 726 -19.98 -1.87 48.11
CA PHE A 726 -19.41 -3.13 48.56
C PHE A 726 -20.01 -3.69 49.86
N GLY A 727 -20.79 -2.89 50.63
CA GLY A 727 -21.33 -3.26 51.93
C GLY A 727 -22.28 -4.45 51.93
N LYS A 728 -22.89 -4.75 50.79
CA LYS A 728 -23.82 -5.88 50.58
C LYS A 728 -23.12 -7.22 50.30
N TYR A 729 -21.84 -7.25 50.08
CA TYR A 729 -21.09 -8.47 49.75
C TYR A 729 -20.27 -8.96 50.95
N GLU A 730 -20.05 -10.28 50.99
CA GLU A 730 -19.18 -10.91 52.01
C GLU A 730 -17.72 -10.51 51.83
N ALA A 731 -16.86 -10.76 52.83
CA ALA A 731 -15.50 -10.24 52.89
C ALA A 731 -14.63 -10.61 51.69
N THR A 732 -14.75 -11.84 51.18
CA THR A 732 -13.99 -12.32 50.02
C THR A 732 -14.47 -11.71 48.72
N ALA A 733 -15.79 -11.75 48.45
CA ALA A 733 -16.41 -11.12 47.27
C ALA A 733 -16.15 -9.60 47.23
N ARG A 734 -16.18 -8.94 48.38
CA ARG A 734 -15.81 -7.52 48.49
C ARG A 734 -14.38 -7.26 48.06
N LYS A 735 -13.40 -8.06 48.49
CA LYS A 735 -12.00 -7.93 48.07
C LYS A 735 -11.83 -8.11 46.57
N VAL A 736 -12.56 -9.05 45.97
CA VAL A 736 -12.53 -9.28 44.53
C VAL A 736 -13.02 -8.06 43.80
N LEU A 737 -14.17 -7.47 44.20
CA LEU A 737 -14.73 -6.27 43.58
C LEU A 737 -13.83 -5.04 43.78
N GLU A 738 -13.21 -4.88 44.96
CA GLU A 738 -12.23 -3.83 45.23
C GLU A 738 -11.01 -3.96 44.33
N SER A 739 -10.46 -5.17 44.15
CA SER A 739 -9.32 -5.41 43.24
C SER A 739 -9.68 -5.20 41.78
N LEU A 740 -10.91 -5.52 41.36
CA LEU A 740 -11.41 -5.19 40.02
C LEU A 740 -11.51 -3.68 39.82
N LEU A 741 -11.95 -2.96 40.86
CA LEU A 741 -12.05 -1.51 40.80
C LEU A 741 -10.64 -0.84 40.79
N GLU A 742 -9.65 -1.40 41.47
CA GLU A 742 -8.25 -0.97 41.40
C GLU A 742 -7.68 -1.20 39.99
N LYS A 743 -8.00 -2.34 39.37
CA LYS A 743 -7.58 -2.62 38.01
C LYS A 743 -8.25 -1.67 37.00
N TYR A 744 -9.53 -1.37 37.17
CA TYR A 744 -10.19 -0.32 36.42
C TYR A 744 -9.50 1.04 36.58
N GLU A 745 -9.13 1.43 37.80
CA GLU A 745 -8.44 2.70 38.10
C GLU A 745 -7.11 2.79 37.35
N ALA A 746 -6.36 1.67 37.29
CA ALA A 746 -5.07 1.60 36.62
C ALA A 746 -5.16 1.55 35.09
N GLU A 747 -6.01 0.66 34.53
CA GLU A 747 -5.99 0.28 33.12
C GLU A 747 -7.29 0.62 32.37
N GLY A 748 -8.36 0.97 33.07
CA GLY A 748 -9.66 1.32 32.49
C GLY A 748 -10.65 0.16 32.34
N ILE A 749 -11.83 0.44 31.76
CA ILE A 749 -12.96 -0.49 31.73
C ILE A 749 -12.69 -1.76 30.93
N THR A 750 -11.94 -1.66 29.86
CA THR A 750 -11.61 -2.81 28.99
C THR A 750 -10.79 -3.88 29.71
N ALA A 751 -9.98 -3.48 30.67
CA ALA A 751 -9.15 -4.43 31.44
C ALA A 751 -9.95 -5.32 32.38
N ILE A 752 -11.07 -4.83 32.92
CA ILE A 752 -11.94 -5.64 33.78
C ILE A 752 -12.98 -6.48 33.02
N GLU A 753 -13.15 -6.22 31.71
CA GLU A 753 -14.04 -6.99 30.82
C GLU A 753 -13.36 -8.19 30.15
N GLN A 754 -12.04 -8.32 30.27
CA GLN A 754 -11.32 -9.46 29.72
C GLN A 754 -11.63 -10.74 30.50
N GLY A 755 -11.96 -11.83 29.81
CA GLY A 755 -12.25 -13.14 30.45
C GLY A 755 -11.08 -13.71 31.28
N SER A 756 -9.88 -13.16 31.11
CA SER A 756 -8.68 -13.53 31.85
C SER A 756 -8.43 -12.66 33.10
N VAL A 757 -9.28 -11.68 33.41
CA VAL A 757 -9.05 -10.70 34.47
C VAL A 757 -8.81 -11.33 35.84
N LEU A 758 -9.50 -12.42 36.16
CA LEU A 758 -9.34 -13.15 37.43
C LEU A 758 -8.00 -13.90 37.52
N ARG A 759 -7.28 -14.08 36.44
CA ARG A 759 -6.00 -14.80 36.36
C ARG A 759 -4.78 -13.90 36.49
N VAL A 760 -4.96 -12.59 36.55
CA VAL A 760 -3.87 -11.62 36.60
C VAL A 760 -3.85 -10.88 37.95
N GLN A 761 -2.69 -10.29 38.28
CA GLN A 761 -2.57 -9.51 39.52
C GLN A 761 -3.48 -8.26 39.48
N PRO A 762 -4.07 -7.87 40.64
CA PRO A 762 -3.90 -8.42 41.97
C PRO A 762 -4.84 -9.62 42.30
N LEU A 763 -5.79 -9.95 41.43
CA LEU A 763 -6.86 -10.92 41.64
C LEU A 763 -6.36 -12.34 41.87
N ASN A 764 -5.35 -12.76 41.11
CA ASN A 764 -4.77 -14.11 41.26
C ASN A 764 -4.10 -14.38 42.63
N ASN A 765 -3.81 -13.32 43.40
CA ASN A 765 -3.31 -13.43 44.77
C ASN A 765 -4.41 -13.73 45.81
N LEU A 766 -5.68 -13.56 45.43
CA LEU A 766 -6.83 -13.76 46.30
C LEU A 766 -7.38 -15.21 46.28
N GLY A 767 -6.96 -16.00 45.29
CA GLY A 767 -7.37 -17.37 45.15
C GLY A 767 -7.41 -17.85 43.70
N SER A 768 -7.78 -19.09 43.47
CA SER A 768 -8.06 -19.64 42.14
C SER A 768 -9.31 -19.01 41.55
N VAL A 769 -9.44 -19.01 40.21
CA VAL A 769 -10.62 -18.46 39.53
C VAL A 769 -11.93 -19.04 40.06
N MET A 770 -11.94 -20.32 40.44
CA MET A 770 -13.11 -21.02 40.94
C MET A 770 -13.48 -20.51 42.33
N GLU A 771 -12.52 -20.38 43.24
CA GLU A 771 -12.73 -19.85 44.60
C GLU A 771 -13.18 -18.36 44.55
N LEU A 772 -12.69 -17.60 43.59
CA LEU A 772 -13.07 -16.18 43.44
C LEU A 772 -14.53 -16.05 42.95
N VAL A 773 -14.99 -16.93 42.08
CA VAL A 773 -16.37 -16.97 41.60
C VAL A 773 -17.31 -17.50 42.66
N GLU A 774 -16.94 -18.61 43.35
CA GLU A 774 -17.70 -19.22 44.45
C GLU A 774 -17.91 -18.27 45.64
N ALA A 775 -17.03 -17.27 45.81
CA ALA A 775 -17.20 -16.25 46.85
C ALA A 775 -18.47 -15.38 46.64
N PHE A 776 -19.10 -15.43 45.47
CA PHE A 776 -20.36 -14.75 45.17
C PHE A 776 -21.59 -15.67 45.29
N GLY A 777 -21.39 -16.97 45.43
CA GLY A 777 -22.42 -18.02 45.40
C GLY A 777 -22.35 -18.80 44.08
N GLU A 778 -23.34 -18.63 43.20
CA GLU A 778 -23.33 -19.27 41.90
C GLU A 778 -22.61 -18.40 40.87
N PRO A 779 -22.11 -18.98 39.74
CA PRO A 779 -21.45 -18.20 38.68
C PRO A 779 -22.27 -17.02 38.14
N GLU A 780 -23.59 -17.17 38.07
CA GLU A 780 -24.52 -16.12 37.64
C GLU A 780 -24.56 -14.92 38.61
N ASP A 781 -24.28 -15.16 39.88
CA ASP A 781 -24.20 -14.10 40.90
C ASP A 781 -22.93 -13.26 40.75
N PHE A 782 -21.82 -13.89 40.38
CA PHE A 782 -20.60 -13.17 39.99
C PHE A 782 -20.84 -12.31 38.75
N ASP A 783 -21.45 -12.86 37.69
CA ASP A 783 -21.75 -12.11 36.45
C ASP A 783 -22.68 -10.92 36.74
N ARG A 784 -23.67 -11.14 37.63
CA ARG A 784 -24.57 -10.07 38.07
C ARG A 784 -23.81 -8.99 38.85
N ALA A 785 -22.89 -9.36 39.72
CA ALA A 785 -22.04 -8.44 40.47
C ALA A 785 -21.14 -7.60 39.55
N MET A 786 -20.60 -8.22 38.50
CA MET A 786 -19.79 -7.56 37.47
C MET A 786 -20.62 -6.53 36.67
N ILE A 787 -21.83 -6.90 36.26
CA ILE A 787 -22.74 -5.99 35.55
C ILE A 787 -23.12 -4.81 36.44
N GLU A 788 -23.41 -5.07 37.70
CA GLU A 788 -23.73 -4.02 38.68
C GLU A 788 -22.52 -3.11 38.96
N LEU A 789 -21.32 -3.65 39.13
CA LEU A 789 -20.09 -2.86 39.30
C LEU A 789 -19.90 -1.90 38.12
N LYS A 790 -20.02 -2.40 36.88
CA LYS A 790 -19.94 -1.56 35.68
C LYS A 790 -21.00 -0.43 35.66
N LYS A 791 -22.22 -0.73 36.08
CA LYS A 791 -23.27 0.29 36.19
C LYS A 791 -22.94 1.32 37.25
N GLU A 792 -22.41 0.89 38.42
CA GLU A 792 -22.03 1.81 39.51
C GLU A 792 -20.86 2.72 39.15
N ILE A 793 -19.89 2.23 38.33
CA ILE A 793 -18.81 3.06 37.81
C ILE A 793 -19.36 4.23 36.98
N TYR A 794 -20.37 3.99 36.11
CA TYR A 794 -20.95 5.03 35.24
C TYR A 794 -22.22 5.66 35.76
N ARG A 795 -22.61 5.38 36.99
CA ARG A 795 -23.75 6.05 37.62
C ARG A 795 -23.44 7.52 37.85
N THR A 796 -24.38 8.37 37.48
CA THR A 796 -24.28 9.80 37.76
C THR A 796 -24.21 10.07 39.26
N ALA A 797 -23.38 11.07 39.62
CA ALA A 797 -23.29 11.52 41.00
C ALA A 797 -24.61 12.13 41.50
#